data_ac5274a89eb67e77323e9e3efcc6867e
#
_entry.id   ac5274a89eb67e77323e9e3efcc6867e
#
_cell.length_a   1.000
_cell.length_b   1.000
_cell.length_c   1.000
_cell.angle_alpha   90.00
_cell.angle_beta   90.00
_cell.angle_gamma   90.00
#
_symmetry.space_group_name_H-M   'P 1'
#
loop_
_entity.id
_entity.type
_entity.pdbx_description
1 polymer ?
#
loop_
_entity_poly.entity_id
_entity_poly.type
_entity_poly.pdbx_seq_one_letter_code
_entity_poly.pdbx_strand_id
1 'polypeptide(L)'
;MKTLLFLVCGAIPLVAQEPVHYVISFPNAVHHEAQVRATFTGVRQPVLEVLISRSSPGRYSLHEFPKQVYNFKATDGQGHSLTVTQAFDYQWNVSGHKGTVVVEYTVFGDRADGTFDGIDATHAHLNMPATFAYAHGFEKNPVSIQFTIPEGSGWKVATQLAPHSDGTWTAPSMDRMMDSPVELSDLTMIEWKTGNAQFRMALHHKGTPEEAAAYAKLIAAVTAEEEGVWGAFPQYDNGNYTFLLDYLPYVNGDGMEHRDSTVIAGTRDLRDAASQLIGTVAHEFFHSWNVKRIRPKSLEPFDYENPNMSGELWFAEGFTNYYGPLALKRAGLQSIERFTRSMGGAVSAVMTAPGRQIFNVVDMSRHAVFFDGGASNDPTNTANIFISYYTYGQAIALGTDLAIRAQFPGKSLDDWMRAMWKEHPDTQKPYTLDDLQQTLASVTSKEFAAQIFNNHIYGKEPMDYEKLLARAGILLRKQTTPTVWTGAQGLTFSDRGADINATLRGSPMYNAGLDRGDRIVEWDGKAIKTQAELNTLLDAHKPGDHLKLQVESRAGKKEVELELAGPPGYEMEPYEMAGRELTPEMKAFRDAWLSSKAIHPAAAPTKYCSVCKRSLPFEYTNCPYDGTGLSFVAGDPPEQAAPGRGAEGGGRGGRGGRGRGGQ
;
A
#
# COMPACT_ATOMS: atom_id res chain seq x y z
N MET A 1 72.02 17.12 -6.26
CA MET A 1 71.44 16.12 -5.36
C MET A 1 69.95 16.41 -5.28
N LYS A 2 69.10 15.62 -5.95
CA LYS A 2 67.62 15.70 -5.85
C LYS A 2 67.18 14.57 -4.92
N THR A 3 66.72 14.92 -3.72
CA THR A 3 66.21 13.97 -2.75
C THR A 3 64.80 13.59 -3.14
N LEU A 4 64.59 12.31 -3.50
CA LEU A 4 63.30 11.73 -3.81
C LEU A 4 62.63 11.31 -2.49
N LEU A 5 61.54 11.99 -2.12
CA LEU A 5 60.72 11.62 -0.95
C LEU A 5 59.72 10.51 -1.41
N PHE A 6 59.92 9.28 -0.96
CA PHE A 6 58.97 8.21 -1.12
C PHE A 6 57.84 8.37 -0.07
N LEU A 7 56.64 8.74 -0.55
CA LEU A 7 55.41 8.65 0.24
C LEU A 7 55.02 7.18 0.32
N VAL A 8 55.21 6.54 1.45
CA VAL A 8 54.66 5.21 1.76
C VAL A 8 53.18 5.43 2.13
N CYS A 9 52.26 5.24 1.19
CA CYS A 9 50.85 5.06 1.51
C CYS A 9 50.66 3.71 2.20
N GLY A 10 50.63 3.75 3.51
CA GLY A 10 50.23 2.59 4.32
C GLY A 10 48.77 2.26 4.03
N ALA A 11 48.51 1.16 3.37
CA ALA A 11 47.16 0.59 3.30
C ALA A 11 46.75 0.21 4.73
N ILE A 12 45.85 0.99 5.30
CA ILE A 12 45.16 0.57 6.55
C ILE A 12 44.34 -0.68 6.17
N PRO A 13 44.59 -1.85 6.83
CA PRO A 13 43.78 -3.01 6.55
C PRO A 13 42.34 -2.66 6.91
N LEU A 14 41.42 -2.78 5.97
CA LEU A 14 39.99 -2.78 6.25
C LEU A 14 39.75 -4.01 7.15
N VAL A 15 39.61 -3.79 8.45
CA VAL A 15 39.15 -4.83 9.36
C VAL A 15 37.71 -5.11 8.97
N ALA A 16 37.44 -6.31 8.46
CA ALA A 16 36.09 -6.73 8.18
C ALA A 16 35.26 -6.58 9.47
N GLN A 17 34.12 -5.89 9.34
CA GLN A 17 33.20 -5.75 10.48
C GLN A 17 32.63 -7.13 10.82
N GLU A 18 32.65 -7.50 12.10
CA GLU A 18 32.06 -8.75 12.58
C GLU A 18 30.54 -8.70 12.39
N PRO A 19 29.91 -9.78 11.89
CA PRO A 19 28.47 -9.84 11.75
C PRO A 19 27.72 -9.69 13.07
N VAL A 20 26.54 -9.08 13.05
CA VAL A 20 25.55 -9.20 14.12
C VAL A 20 24.81 -10.52 13.92
N HIS A 21 24.79 -11.39 14.94
CA HIS A 21 24.17 -12.70 14.85
C HIS A 21 22.83 -12.71 15.58
N TYR A 22 21.78 -13.10 14.86
CA TYR A 22 20.44 -13.27 15.41
C TYR A 22 20.04 -14.75 15.39
N VAL A 23 19.32 -15.17 16.44
CA VAL A 23 18.60 -16.43 16.50
C VAL A 23 17.17 -16.14 16.91
N ILE A 24 16.21 -16.66 16.18
CA ILE A 24 14.79 -16.57 16.53
C ILE A 24 14.21 -17.98 16.64
N SER A 25 13.34 -18.21 17.63
CA SER A 25 12.65 -19.46 17.87
C SER A 25 11.23 -19.21 18.37
N PHE A 26 10.36 -20.22 18.25
CA PHE A 26 8.92 -20.10 18.45
C PHE A 26 8.39 -21.07 19.51
N PRO A 27 8.98 -21.15 20.73
CA PRO A 27 8.59 -22.14 21.74
C PRO A 27 7.17 -21.90 22.29
N ASN A 28 6.64 -20.71 22.14
CA ASN A 28 5.32 -20.30 22.64
C ASN A 28 4.43 -19.69 21.54
N ALA A 29 4.57 -20.18 20.30
CA ALA A 29 3.84 -19.69 19.13
C ALA A 29 2.30 -19.73 19.33
N VAL A 30 1.80 -20.70 20.11
CA VAL A 30 0.35 -20.79 20.44
C VAL A 30 -0.18 -19.56 21.18
N HIS A 31 0.70 -18.77 21.78
CA HIS A 31 0.42 -17.50 22.45
C HIS A 31 0.99 -16.29 21.69
N HIS A 32 1.28 -16.46 20.40
CA HIS A 32 1.76 -15.41 19.50
C HIS A 32 3.13 -14.84 19.88
N GLU A 33 4.01 -15.65 20.50
CA GLU A 33 5.30 -15.22 20.99
C GLU A 33 6.46 -15.90 20.25
N ALA A 34 7.50 -15.11 19.96
CA ALA A 34 8.82 -15.61 19.57
C ALA A 34 9.89 -15.15 20.57
N GLN A 35 10.97 -15.95 20.67
CA GLN A 35 12.17 -15.63 21.44
C GLN A 35 13.27 -15.19 20.47
N VAL A 36 13.79 -13.99 20.69
CA VAL A 36 14.88 -13.42 19.89
C VAL A 36 16.13 -13.30 20.74
N ARG A 37 17.27 -13.70 20.15
CA ARG A 37 18.60 -13.49 20.70
C ARG A 37 19.46 -12.77 19.67
N ALA A 38 20.06 -11.62 20.04
CA ALA A 38 21.00 -10.89 19.21
C ALA A 38 22.36 -10.81 19.90
N THR A 39 23.44 -11.05 19.14
CA THR A 39 24.82 -11.03 19.63
C THR A 39 25.61 -9.96 18.89
N PHE A 40 26.10 -8.99 19.64
CA PHE A 40 26.97 -7.89 19.19
C PHE A 40 28.38 -8.14 19.68
N THR A 41 29.34 -8.29 18.76
CA THR A 41 30.76 -8.48 19.07
C THR A 41 31.57 -7.24 18.66
N GLY A 42 32.71 -7.01 19.32
CA GLY A 42 33.55 -5.85 19.02
C GLY A 42 32.97 -4.52 19.51
N VAL A 43 32.09 -4.54 20.51
CA VAL A 43 31.49 -3.35 21.11
C VAL A 43 32.58 -2.53 21.78
N ARG A 44 32.80 -1.28 21.32
CA ARG A 44 33.88 -0.39 21.78
C ARG A 44 33.39 0.71 22.72
N GLN A 45 32.16 1.13 22.58
CA GLN A 45 31.54 2.15 23.44
C GLN A 45 31.24 1.55 24.83
N PRO A 46 31.36 2.35 25.92
CA PRO A 46 31.11 1.84 27.28
C PRO A 46 29.66 1.43 27.55
N VAL A 47 28.74 1.98 26.76
CA VAL A 47 27.31 1.67 26.77
C VAL A 47 26.90 1.33 25.36
N LEU A 48 26.29 0.16 25.16
CA LEU A 48 25.66 -0.20 23.90
C LEU A 48 24.20 0.24 23.95
N GLU A 49 23.80 1.08 23.01
CA GLU A 49 22.41 1.49 22.81
C GLU A 49 21.74 0.49 21.87
N VAL A 50 20.80 -0.28 22.40
CA VAL A 50 20.02 -1.31 21.68
C VAL A 50 18.61 -0.78 21.51
N LEU A 51 18.08 -0.83 20.28
CA LEU A 51 16.81 -0.22 19.91
C LEU A 51 15.91 -1.23 19.20
N ILE A 52 14.60 -1.04 19.36
CA ILE A 52 13.58 -1.60 18.45
C ILE A 52 13.02 -0.43 17.64
N SER A 53 12.83 -0.66 16.36
CA SER A 53 12.29 0.38 15.47
C SER A 53 10.89 0.84 15.90
N ARG A 54 10.60 2.11 15.63
CA ARG A 54 9.26 2.69 15.83
C ARG A 54 8.44 2.70 14.54
N SER A 55 9.06 2.45 13.39
CA SER A 55 8.42 2.45 12.07
C SER A 55 9.06 1.41 11.14
N SER A 56 8.48 1.22 9.97
CA SER A 56 8.93 0.27 8.95
C SER A 56 9.08 0.99 7.60
N PRO A 57 10.12 0.67 6.79
CA PRO A 57 10.17 1.13 5.40
C PRO A 57 8.89 0.77 4.65
N GLY A 58 8.30 1.75 3.94
CA GLY A 58 6.96 1.63 3.32
C GLY A 58 5.83 2.15 4.22
N ARG A 59 6.12 2.52 5.50
CA ARG A 59 5.19 3.21 6.40
C ARG A 59 5.76 4.57 6.79
N TYR A 60 4.87 5.56 6.94
CA TYR A 60 5.29 6.95 7.14
C TYR A 60 5.03 7.45 8.55
N SER A 61 4.03 6.91 9.25
CA SER A 61 3.76 7.19 10.66
C SER A 61 4.46 6.21 11.59
N LEU A 62 4.55 6.58 12.88
CA LEU A 62 5.10 5.71 13.92
C LEU A 62 4.08 4.63 14.31
N HIS A 63 4.54 3.38 14.37
CA HIS A 63 3.74 2.21 14.75
C HIS A 63 4.08 1.71 16.15
N GLU A 64 5.19 2.19 16.73
CA GLU A 64 5.63 1.90 18.09
C GLU A 64 5.76 0.40 18.35
N PHE A 65 6.55 -0.29 17.55
CA PHE A 65 6.79 -1.74 17.69
C PHE A 65 7.37 -2.15 19.06
N PRO A 66 8.16 -1.30 19.77
CA PRO A 66 8.68 -1.63 21.10
C PRO A 66 7.63 -2.04 22.12
N LYS A 67 6.35 -1.61 21.96
CA LYS A 67 5.24 -2.01 22.82
C LYS A 67 4.97 -3.52 22.86
N GLN A 68 5.47 -4.26 21.85
CA GLN A 68 5.32 -5.71 21.74
C GLN A 68 6.53 -6.48 22.29
N VAL A 69 7.57 -5.77 22.79
CA VAL A 69 8.81 -6.36 23.27
C VAL A 69 8.85 -6.37 24.79
N TYR A 70 9.15 -7.51 25.39
CA TYR A 70 9.24 -7.67 26.84
C TYR A 70 10.25 -8.75 27.26
N ASN A 71 10.48 -8.93 28.55
CA ASN A 71 11.51 -9.83 29.09
C ASN A 71 12.93 -9.53 28.59
N PHE A 72 13.23 -8.26 28.28
CA PHE A 72 14.53 -7.85 27.77
C PHE A 72 15.60 -8.04 28.83
N LYS A 73 16.67 -8.76 28.48
CA LYS A 73 17.85 -9.00 29.33
C LYS A 73 19.12 -8.99 28.50
N ALA A 74 20.23 -8.70 29.13
CA ALA A 74 21.53 -8.71 28.48
C ALA A 74 22.58 -9.48 29.31
N THR A 75 23.46 -10.19 28.60
CA THR A 75 24.62 -10.89 29.17
C THR A 75 25.88 -10.57 28.38
N ASP A 76 27.05 -10.81 28.99
CA ASP A 76 28.32 -10.79 28.26
C ASP A 76 28.51 -12.11 27.46
N GLY A 77 29.63 -12.22 26.73
CA GLY A 77 29.95 -13.42 25.94
C GLY A 77 30.20 -14.68 26.77
N GLN A 78 30.22 -14.58 28.11
CA GLN A 78 30.40 -15.70 29.07
C GLN A 78 29.07 -16.03 29.80
N GLY A 79 28.01 -15.30 29.54
CA GLY A 79 26.69 -15.48 30.13
C GLY A 79 26.48 -14.75 31.47
N HIS A 80 27.41 -13.88 31.89
CA HIS A 80 27.16 -13.03 33.07
C HIS A 80 26.21 -11.89 32.75
N SER A 81 25.28 -11.64 33.67
CA SER A 81 24.30 -10.56 33.51
C SER A 81 24.97 -9.20 33.42
N LEU A 82 24.51 -8.39 32.47
CA LEU A 82 24.91 -6.99 32.28
C LEU A 82 23.87 -6.05 32.86
N THR A 83 24.28 -4.81 33.13
CA THR A 83 23.34 -3.76 33.58
C THR A 83 22.54 -3.24 32.37
N VAL A 84 21.22 -3.32 32.47
CA VAL A 84 20.28 -2.79 31.46
C VAL A 84 19.48 -1.66 32.10
N THR A 85 19.44 -0.49 31.42
CA THR A 85 18.56 0.61 31.79
C THR A 85 17.75 1.04 30.55
N GLN A 86 16.47 1.27 30.69
CA GLN A 86 15.63 1.76 29.62
C GLN A 86 15.73 3.30 29.55
N ALA A 87 16.33 3.83 28.48
CA ALA A 87 16.52 5.27 28.31
C ALA A 87 15.28 5.94 27.69
N PHE A 88 14.66 5.26 26.72
CA PHE A 88 13.40 5.63 26.07
C PHE A 88 12.52 4.39 25.98
N ASP A 89 11.28 4.56 25.61
CA ASP A 89 10.32 3.45 25.38
C ASP A 89 10.76 2.47 24.28
N TYR A 90 11.69 2.87 23.43
CA TYR A 90 12.24 2.08 22.31
C TYR A 90 13.75 1.76 22.45
N GLN A 91 14.43 2.22 23.52
CA GLN A 91 15.90 2.09 23.67
C GLN A 91 16.30 1.51 25.03
N TRP A 92 17.15 0.50 25.01
CA TRP A 92 17.81 -0.10 26.17
C TRP A 92 19.31 0.17 26.12
N ASN A 93 19.84 0.75 27.19
CA ASN A 93 21.27 0.99 27.37
C ASN A 93 21.89 -0.19 28.15
N VAL A 94 22.86 -0.85 27.53
CA VAL A 94 23.56 -2.01 28.11
C VAL A 94 24.98 -1.62 28.47
N SER A 95 25.36 -1.76 29.75
CA SER A 95 26.69 -1.40 30.26
C SER A 95 27.32 -2.53 31.08
N GLY A 96 28.64 -2.42 31.30
CA GLY A 96 29.42 -3.41 32.05
C GLY A 96 30.00 -4.55 31.20
N HIS A 97 29.82 -4.52 29.89
CA HIS A 97 30.37 -5.51 28.95
C HIS A 97 31.90 -5.35 28.75
N LYS A 98 32.52 -6.37 28.17
CA LYS A 98 33.94 -6.43 27.79
C LYS A 98 34.13 -6.62 26.29
N GLY A 99 33.25 -6.02 25.48
CA GLY A 99 33.32 -6.06 24.03
C GLY A 99 32.35 -7.05 23.37
N THR A 100 31.62 -7.87 24.14
CA THR A 100 30.51 -8.70 23.63
C THR A 100 29.25 -8.44 24.45
N VAL A 101 28.14 -8.24 23.77
CA VAL A 101 26.82 -8.08 24.36
C VAL A 101 25.86 -9.07 23.68
N VAL A 102 25.17 -9.85 24.46
CA VAL A 102 24.10 -10.74 24.02
C VAL A 102 22.81 -10.23 24.64
N VAL A 103 21.85 -9.87 23.83
CA VAL A 103 20.51 -9.48 24.28
C VAL A 103 19.51 -10.58 23.95
N GLU A 104 18.57 -10.82 24.85
CA GLU A 104 17.47 -11.76 24.65
C GLU A 104 16.16 -11.08 25.07
N TYR A 105 15.11 -11.28 24.29
CA TYR A 105 13.78 -10.72 24.56
C TYR A 105 12.70 -11.59 23.91
N THR A 106 11.47 -11.38 24.37
CA THR A 106 10.26 -11.93 23.77
C THR A 106 9.61 -10.87 22.88
N VAL A 107 9.17 -11.25 21.69
CA VAL A 107 8.32 -10.44 20.82
C VAL A 107 6.95 -11.09 20.70
N PHE A 108 5.89 -10.29 20.78
CA PHE A 108 4.51 -10.70 20.57
C PHE A 108 4.01 -10.19 19.20
N GLY A 109 3.37 -11.07 18.42
CA GLY A 109 2.81 -10.74 17.12
C GLY A 109 1.54 -11.51 16.84
N ASP A 110 0.38 -10.82 16.84
CA ASP A 110 -0.94 -11.41 16.54
C ASP A 110 -1.67 -10.60 15.46
N ARG A 111 -0.89 -10.18 14.43
CA ARG A 111 -1.44 -9.44 13.30
C ARG A 111 -0.59 -9.62 12.06
N ALA A 112 -0.83 -10.68 11.30
CA ALA A 112 -0.15 -10.89 10.02
C ALA A 112 -0.65 -9.89 8.97
N ASP A 113 0.20 -8.89 8.67
CA ASP A 113 0.05 -7.97 7.55
C ASP A 113 1.42 -7.37 7.16
N GLY A 114 1.48 -6.47 6.20
CA GLY A 114 2.74 -5.85 5.76
C GLY A 114 3.43 -4.97 6.82
N THR A 115 2.81 -4.71 7.98
CA THR A 115 3.32 -3.79 9.00
C THR A 115 3.72 -4.49 10.30
N PHE A 116 3.00 -5.55 10.70
CA PHE A 116 3.14 -6.19 12.01
C PHE A 116 3.50 -7.66 11.87
N ASP A 117 3.97 -8.25 12.98
CA ASP A 117 4.22 -9.69 13.05
C ASP A 117 2.93 -10.47 13.27
N GLY A 118 2.84 -11.64 12.63
CA GLY A 118 1.82 -12.64 12.89
C GLY A 118 2.47 -13.98 13.24
N ILE A 119 2.31 -14.42 14.48
CA ILE A 119 2.94 -15.64 14.98
C ILE A 119 1.85 -16.53 15.55
N ASP A 120 1.74 -17.78 15.07
CA ASP A 120 0.86 -18.77 15.64
C ASP A 120 1.42 -20.20 15.46
N ALA A 121 0.66 -21.20 15.82
CA ALA A 121 1.09 -22.59 15.71
C ALA A 121 1.23 -23.08 14.26
N THR A 122 0.72 -22.34 13.27
CA THR A 122 0.71 -22.70 11.84
C THR A 122 1.71 -21.93 11.00
N HIS A 123 2.11 -20.73 11.44
CA HIS A 123 3.06 -19.88 10.70
C HIS A 123 3.71 -18.81 11.58
N ALA A 124 4.76 -18.19 11.03
CA ALA A 124 5.30 -16.94 11.53
C ALA A 124 5.58 -16.00 10.35
N HIS A 125 4.80 -14.94 10.28
CA HIS A 125 5.05 -13.78 9.44
C HIS A 125 5.82 -12.73 10.23
N LEU A 126 7.02 -12.34 9.75
CA LEU A 126 7.93 -11.44 10.46
C LEU A 126 8.19 -10.19 9.64
N ASN A 127 7.76 -9.03 10.18
CA ASN A 127 8.22 -7.73 9.74
C ASN A 127 9.49 -7.37 10.52
N MET A 128 10.63 -7.35 9.87
CA MET A 128 11.94 -7.27 10.51
C MET A 128 12.11 -6.09 11.49
N PRO A 129 11.63 -4.85 11.17
CA PRO A 129 11.67 -3.73 12.11
C PRO A 129 10.84 -3.93 13.38
N ALA A 130 9.77 -4.75 13.32
CA ALA A 130 8.96 -5.10 14.49
C ALA A 130 9.60 -6.22 15.32
N THR A 131 10.37 -7.11 14.66
CA THR A 131 10.91 -8.33 15.26
C THR A 131 12.31 -8.14 15.86
N PHE A 132 13.22 -7.46 15.14
CA PHE A 132 14.66 -7.48 15.47
C PHE A 132 15.19 -6.17 16.02
N ALA A 133 15.79 -6.24 17.21
CA ALA A 133 16.54 -5.12 17.78
C ALA A 133 17.82 -4.87 16.98
N TYR A 134 18.19 -3.60 16.85
CA TYR A 134 19.47 -3.16 16.31
C TYR A 134 20.25 -2.35 17.35
N ALA A 135 21.49 -1.98 17.07
CA ALA A 135 22.26 -1.15 17.98
C ALA A 135 23.03 -0.06 17.26
N HIS A 136 23.11 1.13 17.89
CA HIS A 136 23.89 2.24 17.36
C HIS A 136 25.36 1.86 17.21
N GLY A 137 25.91 2.19 16.02
CA GLY A 137 27.27 1.87 15.62
C GLY A 137 27.43 0.49 14.95
N PHE A 138 26.32 -0.28 14.79
CA PHE A 138 26.31 -1.58 14.10
C PHE A 138 25.47 -1.58 12.82
N GLU A 139 24.94 -0.46 12.40
CA GLU A 139 23.99 -0.34 11.26
C GLU A 139 24.60 -0.82 9.94
N LYS A 140 25.93 -0.69 9.79
CA LYS A 140 26.67 -1.10 8.58
C LYS A 140 27.28 -2.49 8.67
N ASN A 141 27.14 -3.17 9.83
CA ASN A 141 27.69 -4.49 9.99
C ASN A 141 26.85 -5.50 9.19
N PRO A 142 27.48 -6.53 8.62
CA PRO A 142 26.75 -7.68 8.09
C PRO A 142 25.87 -8.34 9.17
N VAL A 143 24.82 -8.98 8.73
CA VAL A 143 23.86 -9.65 9.62
C VAL A 143 23.77 -11.13 9.23
N SER A 144 23.65 -11.98 10.23
CA SER A 144 23.34 -13.40 10.08
C SER A 144 22.18 -13.77 10.98
N ILE A 145 21.17 -14.48 10.43
CA ILE A 145 19.94 -14.87 11.14
C ILE A 145 19.75 -16.38 11.03
N GLN A 146 19.51 -17.02 12.16
CA GLN A 146 19.09 -18.40 12.24
C GLN A 146 17.61 -18.48 12.66
N PHE A 147 16.79 -19.11 11.81
CA PHE A 147 15.40 -19.41 12.14
C PHE A 147 15.34 -20.84 12.71
N THR A 148 14.96 -20.98 13.97
CA THR A 148 14.78 -22.28 14.63
C THR A 148 13.35 -22.73 14.39
N ILE A 149 13.18 -23.58 13.38
CA ILE A 149 11.86 -24.11 12.97
C ILE A 149 11.35 -25.08 14.05
N PRO A 150 10.07 -24.98 14.47
CA PRO A 150 9.47 -25.95 15.38
C PRO A 150 9.51 -27.37 14.79
N GLU A 151 9.94 -28.35 15.60
CA GLU A 151 10.06 -29.72 15.16
C GLU A 151 8.71 -30.30 14.70
N GLY A 152 8.69 -30.94 13.53
CA GLY A 152 7.49 -31.54 12.95
C GLY A 152 6.48 -30.53 12.32
N SER A 153 6.74 -29.22 12.34
CA SER A 153 5.84 -28.20 11.75
C SER A 153 5.77 -28.26 10.23
N GLY A 154 6.83 -28.73 9.57
CA GLY A 154 6.93 -28.71 8.11
C GLY A 154 7.15 -27.30 7.52
N TRP A 155 7.42 -26.32 8.35
CA TRP A 155 7.62 -24.93 7.89
C TRP A 155 8.82 -24.79 6.97
N LYS A 156 8.66 -24.00 5.95
CA LYS A 156 9.71 -23.52 5.02
C LYS A 156 9.94 -22.06 5.26
N VAL A 157 11.16 -21.59 5.02
CA VAL A 157 11.51 -20.17 5.11
C VAL A 157 11.45 -19.57 3.73
N ALA A 158 10.70 -18.47 3.56
CA ALA A 158 10.71 -17.64 2.36
C ALA A 158 11.04 -16.19 2.73
N THR A 159 12.02 -15.62 2.05
CA THR A 159 12.51 -14.25 2.25
C THR A 159 13.38 -13.84 1.05
N GLN A 160 13.67 -12.55 0.93
CA GLN A 160 14.69 -12.05 -0.02
C GLN A 160 16.13 -12.13 0.51
N LEU A 161 16.34 -12.49 1.80
CA LEU A 161 17.68 -12.69 2.36
C LEU A 161 18.47 -13.78 1.62
N ALA A 162 19.80 -13.69 1.63
CA ALA A 162 20.64 -14.70 1.03
C ALA A 162 20.79 -15.91 1.95
N PRO A 163 20.48 -17.15 1.48
CA PRO A 163 20.76 -18.36 2.25
C PRO A 163 22.27 -18.62 2.29
N HIS A 164 22.77 -19.05 3.45
CA HIS A 164 24.15 -19.46 3.64
C HIS A 164 24.25 -20.98 3.84
N SER A 165 25.43 -21.55 3.56
CA SER A 165 25.65 -23.02 3.58
C SER A 165 25.50 -23.66 4.95
N ASP A 166 25.59 -22.91 6.05
CA ASP A 166 25.40 -23.34 7.42
C ASP A 166 23.94 -23.31 7.90
N GLY A 167 23.00 -22.96 7.02
CA GLY A 167 21.57 -22.87 7.33
C GLY A 167 21.15 -21.52 7.90
N THR A 168 22.05 -20.53 7.96
CA THR A 168 21.70 -19.14 8.30
C THR A 168 21.30 -18.35 7.05
N TRP A 169 20.69 -17.21 7.30
CA TRP A 169 20.32 -16.22 6.27
C TRP A 169 21.07 -14.92 6.52
N THR A 170 21.53 -14.26 5.47
CA THR A 170 22.43 -13.12 5.61
C THR A 170 21.93 -11.87 4.91
N ALA A 171 22.27 -10.70 5.48
CA ALA A 171 22.13 -9.40 4.86
C ALA A 171 23.45 -8.60 4.99
N PRO A 172 23.79 -7.73 4.02
CA PRO A 172 25.02 -6.94 4.06
C PRO A 172 25.02 -5.81 5.10
N SER A 173 23.85 -5.42 5.60
CA SER A 173 23.68 -4.36 6.61
C SER A 173 22.34 -4.48 7.32
N MET A 174 22.17 -3.70 8.39
CA MET A 174 20.90 -3.55 9.10
C MET A 174 19.76 -3.11 8.16
N ASP A 175 19.98 -2.09 7.34
CA ASP A 175 18.92 -1.60 6.42
C ASP A 175 18.41 -2.69 5.48
N ARG A 176 19.32 -3.54 4.97
CA ARG A 176 18.94 -4.68 4.14
C ARG A 176 18.19 -5.75 4.90
N MET A 177 18.58 -5.99 6.16
CA MET A 177 17.83 -6.88 7.04
C MET A 177 16.43 -6.32 7.29
N MET A 178 16.32 -5.06 7.70
CA MET A 178 15.04 -4.42 8.03
C MET A 178 14.06 -4.36 6.85
N ASP A 179 14.57 -4.34 5.62
CA ASP A 179 13.76 -4.39 4.38
C ASP A 179 13.53 -5.83 3.86
N SER A 180 13.74 -6.86 4.68
CA SER A 180 13.70 -8.27 4.24
C SER A 180 12.72 -9.10 5.06
N PRO A 181 11.40 -8.96 4.84
CA PRO A 181 10.40 -9.73 5.58
C PRO A 181 10.59 -11.24 5.39
N VAL A 182 10.06 -11.98 6.33
CA VAL A 182 10.18 -13.45 6.34
C VAL A 182 8.82 -14.08 6.55
N GLU A 183 8.53 -15.10 5.75
CA GLU A 183 7.38 -15.97 5.93
C GLU A 183 7.87 -17.39 6.25
N LEU A 184 7.38 -17.96 7.33
CA LEU A 184 7.68 -19.32 7.80
C LEU A 184 6.37 -20.09 7.95
N SER A 185 6.07 -20.98 7.01
CA SER A 185 4.86 -21.82 7.03
C SER A 185 5.00 -23.03 6.09
N ASP A 186 3.94 -23.78 5.87
CA ASP A 186 3.87 -24.91 4.92
C ASP A 186 3.72 -24.47 3.46
N LEU A 187 4.44 -23.47 3.06
CA LEU A 187 4.37 -22.72 1.81
C LEU A 187 4.24 -23.57 0.53
N THR A 188 3.30 -23.19 -0.33
CA THR A 188 3.28 -23.57 -1.75
C THR A 188 4.28 -22.71 -2.51
N MET A 189 5.35 -23.32 -3.00
CA MET A 189 6.42 -22.62 -3.72
C MET A 189 6.27 -22.81 -5.23
N ILE A 190 6.19 -21.70 -5.99
CA ILE A 190 6.18 -21.74 -7.46
C ILE A 190 7.21 -20.75 -7.99
N GLU A 191 8.01 -21.20 -8.95
CA GLU A 191 9.05 -20.38 -9.59
C GLU A 191 8.81 -20.28 -11.09
N TRP A 192 9.14 -19.14 -11.67
CA TRP A 192 9.11 -18.91 -13.12
C TRP A 192 10.12 -17.86 -13.56
N LYS A 193 10.32 -17.75 -14.86
CA LYS A 193 11.14 -16.71 -15.49
C LYS A 193 10.31 -15.87 -16.43
N THR A 194 10.59 -14.56 -16.46
CA THR A 194 10.13 -13.62 -17.48
C THR A 194 11.35 -12.87 -17.98
N GLY A 195 11.66 -13.00 -19.27
CA GLY A 195 12.92 -12.47 -19.81
C GLY A 195 14.14 -13.06 -19.07
N ASN A 196 14.97 -12.19 -18.50
CA ASN A 196 16.15 -12.56 -17.72
C ASN A 196 15.89 -12.58 -16.20
N ALA A 197 14.71 -12.20 -15.75
CA ALA A 197 14.38 -12.15 -14.32
C ALA A 197 13.81 -13.49 -13.83
N GLN A 198 14.21 -13.87 -12.62
CA GLN A 198 13.67 -15.03 -11.90
C GLN A 198 12.69 -14.54 -10.86
N PHE A 199 11.52 -15.18 -10.80
CA PHE A 199 10.46 -14.90 -9.83
C PHE A 199 10.15 -16.13 -9.00
N ARG A 200 9.73 -15.88 -7.77
CA ARG A 200 9.30 -16.91 -6.82
C ARG A 200 8.03 -16.44 -6.12
N MET A 201 7.02 -17.28 -6.09
CA MET A 201 5.82 -17.11 -5.26
C MET A 201 5.92 -18.08 -4.08
N ALA A 202 5.89 -17.56 -2.87
CA ALA A 202 5.75 -18.29 -1.62
C ALA A 202 4.35 -18.00 -1.07
N LEU A 203 3.44 -18.95 -1.20
CA LEU A 203 2.03 -18.78 -0.93
C LEU A 203 1.58 -19.63 0.25
N HIS A 204 1.10 -19.00 1.30
CA HIS A 204 0.39 -19.61 2.41
C HIS A 204 -1.13 -19.45 2.21
N HIS A 205 -1.81 -20.54 1.96
CA HIS A 205 -3.25 -20.57 1.63
C HIS A 205 -3.87 -21.93 1.95
N LYS A 206 -5.20 -21.97 1.90
CA LYS A 206 -5.99 -23.22 2.07
C LYS A 206 -6.58 -23.75 0.76
N GLY A 207 -6.14 -23.19 -0.37
CA GLY A 207 -6.60 -23.58 -1.70
C GLY A 207 -5.87 -24.80 -2.28
N THR A 208 -6.12 -25.06 -3.57
CA THR A 208 -5.54 -26.21 -4.29
C THR A 208 -4.25 -25.80 -5.02
N PRO A 209 -3.39 -26.79 -5.38
CA PRO A 209 -2.24 -26.55 -6.25
C PRO A 209 -2.59 -25.92 -7.60
N GLU A 210 -3.76 -26.26 -8.15
CA GLU A 210 -4.27 -25.71 -9.42
C GLU A 210 -4.60 -24.23 -9.30
N GLU A 211 -5.23 -23.82 -8.19
CA GLU A 211 -5.48 -22.40 -7.88
C GLU A 211 -4.17 -21.63 -7.74
N ALA A 212 -3.19 -22.19 -7.02
CA ALA A 212 -1.86 -21.57 -6.87
C ALA A 212 -1.15 -21.42 -8.23
N ALA A 213 -1.18 -22.47 -9.07
CA ALA A 213 -0.56 -22.43 -10.40
C ALA A 213 -1.27 -21.45 -11.35
N ALA A 214 -2.60 -21.32 -11.25
CA ALA A 214 -3.36 -20.32 -12.00
C ALA A 214 -3.02 -18.90 -11.53
N TYR A 215 -2.86 -18.68 -10.21
CA TYR A 215 -2.54 -17.36 -9.65
C TYR A 215 -1.12 -16.91 -10.04
N ALA A 216 -0.15 -17.81 -10.05
CA ALA A 216 1.20 -17.52 -10.53
C ALA A 216 1.20 -17.01 -11.99
N LYS A 217 0.27 -17.49 -12.86
CA LYS A 217 0.11 -16.98 -14.23
C LYS A 217 -0.45 -15.56 -14.25
N LEU A 218 -1.35 -15.20 -13.31
CA LEU A 218 -1.82 -13.81 -13.19
C LEU A 218 -0.66 -12.89 -12.82
N ILE A 219 0.15 -13.28 -11.83
CA ILE A 219 1.33 -12.53 -11.41
C ILE A 219 2.30 -12.37 -12.59
N ALA A 220 2.57 -13.45 -13.35
CA ALA A 220 3.44 -13.39 -14.52
C ALA A 220 2.92 -12.44 -15.61
N ALA A 221 1.60 -12.34 -15.80
CA ALA A 221 1.01 -11.39 -16.74
C ALA A 221 1.16 -9.94 -16.28
N VAL A 222 0.98 -9.67 -14.98
CA VAL A 222 1.20 -8.35 -14.37
C VAL A 222 2.67 -7.93 -14.50
N THR A 223 3.61 -8.79 -14.06
CA THR A 223 5.05 -8.47 -14.10
C THR A 223 5.54 -8.18 -15.52
N ALA A 224 5.02 -8.90 -16.53
CA ALA A 224 5.35 -8.64 -17.92
C ALA A 224 4.87 -7.27 -18.43
N GLU A 225 3.69 -6.82 -18.02
CA GLU A 225 3.19 -5.47 -18.38
C GLU A 225 3.96 -4.36 -17.69
N GLU A 226 4.36 -4.55 -16.45
CA GLU A 226 5.15 -3.56 -15.72
C GLU A 226 6.58 -3.49 -16.27
N GLU A 227 7.19 -4.61 -16.66
CA GLU A 227 8.44 -4.57 -17.44
C GLU A 227 8.30 -3.66 -18.67
N GLY A 228 7.16 -3.73 -19.37
CA GLY A 228 6.86 -2.91 -20.54
C GLY A 228 6.81 -1.41 -20.26
N VAL A 229 6.40 -1.00 -19.05
CA VAL A 229 6.47 0.41 -18.61
C VAL A 229 7.92 0.86 -18.50
N TRP A 230 8.77 0.06 -17.87
CA TRP A 230 10.14 0.42 -17.50
C TRP A 230 11.18 0.09 -18.56
N GLY A 231 10.93 -0.89 -19.40
CA GLY A 231 11.83 -1.37 -20.47
C GLY A 231 12.75 -2.50 -20.04
N ALA A 232 12.88 -2.79 -18.75
CA ALA A 232 13.64 -3.91 -18.19
C ALA A 232 13.25 -4.15 -16.74
N PHE A 233 13.55 -5.35 -16.22
CA PHE A 233 13.51 -5.61 -14.78
C PHE A 233 14.74 -5.05 -14.07
N PRO A 234 14.62 -4.67 -12.77
CA PRO A 234 15.79 -4.36 -11.96
C PRO A 234 16.68 -5.59 -11.77
N GLN A 235 17.92 -5.35 -11.42
CA GLN A 235 18.74 -6.42 -10.85
C GLN A 235 18.30 -6.69 -9.42
N TYR A 236 18.00 -7.95 -9.12
CA TYR A 236 17.66 -8.43 -7.78
C TYR A 236 18.93 -8.91 -7.08
N ASP A 237 19.14 -8.50 -5.84
CA ASP A 237 20.39 -8.69 -5.09
C ASP A 237 20.79 -10.17 -5.00
N ASN A 238 19.82 -11.08 -4.83
CA ASN A 238 20.02 -12.53 -4.79
C ASN A 238 19.49 -13.25 -6.05
N GLY A 239 19.38 -12.55 -7.16
CA GLY A 239 19.02 -13.08 -8.48
C GLY A 239 17.55 -13.39 -8.68
N ASN A 240 16.67 -13.15 -7.70
CA ASN A 240 15.22 -13.37 -7.82
C ASN A 240 14.39 -12.34 -7.06
N TYR A 241 13.13 -12.17 -7.48
CA TYR A 241 12.10 -11.43 -6.75
C TYR A 241 11.12 -12.42 -6.11
N THR A 242 10.73 -12.18 -4.85
CA THR A 242 9.85 -13.08 -4.09
C THR A 242 8.52 -12.42 -3.72
N PHE A 243 7.42 -13.02 -4.10
CA PHE A 243 6.08 -12.67 -3.63
C PHE A 243 5.79 -13.52 -2.38
N LEU A 244 5.66 -12.89 -1.21
CA LEU A 244 5.27 -13.51 0.07
C LEU A 244 3.77 -13.26 0.23
N LEU A 245 2.95 -14.31 0.11
CA LEU A 245 1.51 -14.17 0.00
C LEU A 245 0.79 -14.98 1.08
N ASP A 246 -0.01 -14.30 1.92
CA ASP A 246 -0.86 -14.90 2.94
C ASP A 246 -2.34 -14.67 2.60
N TYR A 247 -2.98 -15.69 2.05
CA TYR A 247 -4.42 -15.63 1.74
C TYR A 247 -5.21 -16.53 2.69
N LEU A 248 -5.48 -15.99 3.88
CA LEU A 248 -6.03 -16.70 5.03
C LEU A 248 -7.13 -15.88 5.70
N PRO A 249 -8.19 -16.49 6.24
CA PRO A 249 -9.34 -15.74 6.78
C PRO A 249 -9.04 -14.92 8.05
N TYR A 250 -7.90 -15.14 8.68
CA TYR A 250 -7.51 -14.52 9.96
C TYR A 250 -6.36 -13.51 9.85
N VAL A 251 -5.80 -13.27 8.66
CA VAL A 251 -4.83 -12.20 8.43
C VAL A 251 -5.52 -10.85 8.22
N ASN A 252 -4.76 -9.77 8.22
CA ASN A 252 -5.28 -8.44 7.88
C ASN A 252 -4.92 -8.11 6.43
N GLY A 253 -5.89 -7.61 5.66
CA GLY A 253 -5.66 -7.26 4.26
C GLY A 253 -4.71 -6.07 4.13
N ASP A 254 -3.54 -6.30 3.51
CA ASP A 254 -2.51 -5.29 3.30
C ASP A 254 -1.55 -5.68 2.16
N GLY A 255 -0.72 -4.74 1.73
CA GLY A 255 0.46 -4.95 0.89
C GLY A 255 1.59 -4.09 1.40
N MET A 256 2.81 -4.58 1.22
CA MET A 256 4.03 -3.86 1.56
C MET A 256 5.13 -4.21 0.57
N GLU A 257 5.67 -3.18 0.00
CA GLU A 257 6.78 -3.30 -0.92
C GLU A 257 8.12 -3.45 -0.21
N HIS A 258 8.98 -4.32 -0.73
CA HIS A 258 10.38 -4.46 -0.34
C HIS A 258 11.27 -4.47 -1.58
N ARG A 259 12.59 -4.35 -1.41
CA ARG A 259 13.50 -4.18 -2.54
C ARG A 259 13.44 -5.32 -3.55
N ASP A 260 13.44 -6.55 -3.10
CA ASP A 260 13.44 -7.74 -3.94
C ASP A 260 12.33 -8.74 -3.51
N SER A 261 11.35 -8.25 -2.77
CA SER A 261 10.16 -9.00 -2.37
C SER A 261 8.96 -8.07 -2.14
N THR A 262 7.81 -8.67 -1.93
CA THR A 262 6.63 -7.98 -1.40
C THR A 262 5.87 -8.92 -0.49
N VAL A 263 5.26 -8.36 0.56
CA VAL A 263 4.28 -9.03 1.41
C VAL A 263 2.90 -8.64 0.95
N ILE A 264 2.02 -9.62 0.73
CA ILE A 264 0.60 -9.35 0.43
C ILE A 264 -0.25 -10.29 1.28
N ALA A 265 -1.08 -9.70 2.13
CA ALA A 265 -2.03 -10.43 2.96
C ALA A 265 -3.48 -10.16 2.51
N GLY A 266 -4.31 -11.19 2.52
CA GLY A 266 -5.71 -11.08 2.13
C GLY A 266 -6.60 -12.08 2.86
N THR A 267 -7.79 -11.63 3.29
CA THR A 267 -8.73 -12.43 4.10
C THR A 267 -9.61 -13.38 3.28
N ARG A 268 -9.40 -13.48 1.96
CA ARG A 268 -10.25 -14.24 1.04
C ARG A 268 -9.43 -15.26 0.26
N ASP A 269 -10.04 -16.40 -0.02
CA ASP A 269 -9.46 -17.46 -0.83
C ASP A 269 -9.29 -17.05 -2.31
N LEU A 270 -8.31 -17.64 -2.99
CA LEU A 270 -8.06 -17.42 -4.41
C LEU A 270 -9.28 -17.73 -5.29
N ARG A 271 -10.01 -18.82 -5.00
CA ARG A 271 -11.21 -19.23 -5.75
C ARG A 271 -12.28 -18.14 -5.78
N ASP A 272 -12.40 -17.33 -4.72
CA ASP A 272 -13.45 -16.34 -4.53
C ASP A 272 -13.02 -14.92 -4.90
N ALA A 273 -11.72 -14.63 -4.95
CA ALA A 273 -11.24 -13.26 -5.00
C ALA A 273 -9.97 -13.03 -5.82
N ALA A 274 -9.52 -13.99 -6.63
CA ALA A 274 -8.28 -13.83 -7.42
C ALA A 274 -8.26 -12.52 -8.24
N SER A 275 -9.39 -12.14 -8.86
CA SER A 275 -9.54 -10.88 -9.61
C SER A 275 -9.43 -9.62 -8.77
N GLN A 276 -9.50 -9.72 -7.43
CA GLN A 276 -9.37 -8.59 -6.51
C GLN A 276 -7.99 -8.58 -5.89
N LEU A 277 -7.50 -9.75 -5.47
CA LEU A 277 -6.18 -9.92 -4.84
C LEU A 277 -5.03 -9.54 -5.79
N ILE A 278 -5.16 -9.83 -7.08
CA ILE A 278 -4.15 -9.49 -8.09
C ILE A 278 -3.93 -7.97 -8.22
N GLY A 279 -4.88 -7.14 -7.82
CA GLY A 279 -4.74 -5.69 -7.82
C GLY A 279 -3.68 -5.20 -6.85
N THR A 280 -3.57 -5.83 -5.68
CA THR A 280 -2.51 -5.52 -4.71
C THR A 280 -1.14 -5.96 -5.25
N VAL A 281 -1.06 -7.13 -5.90
CA VAL A 281 0.18 -7.58 -6.57
C VAL A 281 0.68 -6.55 -7.57
N ALA A 282 -0.23 -6.01 -8.41
CA ALA A 282 0.14 -5.01 -9.40
C ALA A 282 0.57 -3.66 -8.78
N HIS A 283 0.10 -3.32 -7.62
CA HIS A 283 0.57 -2.15 -6.89
C HIS A 283 1.97 -2.40 -6.29
N GLU A 284 2.09 -3.47 -5.51
CA GLU A 284 3.32 -3.74 -4.75
C GLU A 284 4.52 -4.10 -5.65
N PHE A 285 4.29 -4.79 -6.77
CA PHE A 285 5.39 -5.12 -7.67
C PHE A 285 5.91 -3.89 -8.41
N PHE A 286 5.06 -2.92 -8.75
CA PHE A 286 5.49 -1.65 -9.36
C PHE A 286 6.50 -0.89 -8.49
N HIS A 287 6.40 -1.03 -7.19
CA HIS A 287 7.36 -0.48 -6.24
C HIS A 287 8.77 -1.07 -6.35
N SER A 288 8.95 -2.19 -7.04
CA SER A 288 10.29 -2.70 -7.35
C SER A 288 11.19 -1.65 -8.01
N TRP A 289 10.58 -0.72 -8.73
CA TRP A 289 11.23 0.48 -9.29
C TRP A 289 10.89 1.73 -8.48
N ASN A 290 9.62 2.11 -8.42
CA ASN A 290 9.08 3.31 -7.77
C ASN A 290 8.50 2.92 -6.41
N VAL A 291 9.32 2.85 -5.46
CA VAL A 291 10.05 3.63 -4.52
C VAL A 291 11.32 2.90 -4.02
N LYS A 292 11.50 1.63 -4.38
CA LYS A 292 12.64 0.85 -3.84
C LYS A 292 13.95 1.14 -4.56
N ARG A 293 13.90 1.68 -5.77
CA ARG A 293 15.08 2.13 -6.54
C ARG A 293 15.01 3.62 -6.84
N ILE A 294 13.93 4.09 -7.44
CA ILE A 294 13.65 5.53 -7.59
C ILE A 294 13.18 6.04 -6.23
N ARG A 295 14.13 6.46 -5.38
CA ARG A 295 13.90 6.75 -3.96
C ARG A 295 13.79 8.25 -3.69
N PRO A 296 12.75 8.75 -2.99
CA PRO A 296 12.73 10.14 -2.50
C PRO A 296 13.90 10.43 -1.56
N LYS A 297 14.55 11.56 -1.73
CA LYS A 297 15.63 11.98 -0.83
C LYS A 297 15.16 12.17 0.61
N SER A 298 13.91 12.53 0.79
CA SER A 298 13.27 12.68 2.12
C SER A 298 13.09 11.35 2.87
N LEU A 299 13.24 10.20 2.18
CA LEU A 299 13.13 8.86 2.76
C LEU A 299 14.49 8.11 2.78
N GLU A 300 15.61 8.81 2.50
CA GLU A 300 16.93 8.17 2.41
C GLU A 300 18.00 8.98 3.15
N PRO A 301 18.66 8.42 4.18
CA PRO A 301 18.37 7.10 4.77
C PRO A 301 17.03 7.08 5.50
N PHE A 302 16.43 5.89 5.64
CA PHE A 302 15.20 5.73 6.42
C PHE A 302 15.49 5.92 7.91
N ASP A 303 14.65 6.68 8.61
CA ASP A 303 14.76 6.92 10.05
C ASP A 303 13.86 5.92 10.80
N TYR A 304 14.48 5.02 11.57
CA TYR A 304 13.78 4.00 12.35
C TYR A 304 13.27 4.51 13.71
N GLU A 305 13.65 5.72 14.10
CA GLU A 305 13.35 6.32 15.41
C GLU A 305 12.33 7.44 15.32
N ASN A 306 12.27 8.15 14.17
CA ASN A 306 11.40 9.31 13.98
C ASN A 306 10.48 9.12 12.76
N PRO A 307 9.39 9.92 12.64
CA PRO A 307 8.52 9.89 11.47
C PRO A 307 9.27 10.32 10.20
N ASN A 308 9.06 9.60 9.10
CA ASN A 308 9.67 9.91 7.81
C ASN A 308 8.73 10.79 6.98
N MET A 309 8.87 12.12 7.10
CA MET A 309 8.03 13.08 6.38
C MET A 309 8.55 13.28 4.95
N SER A 310 7.72 13.00 3.94
CA SER A 310 8.06 13.16 2.54
C SER A 310 7.03 13.98 1.79
N GLY A 311 7.49 14.88 0.92
CA GLY A 311 6.64 15.65 0.00
C GLY A 311 6.37 14.94 -1.32
N GLU A 312 6.95 13.77 -1.55
CA GLU A 312 7.02 13.05 -2.82
C GLU A 312 6.08 11.83 -2.87
N LEU A 313 5.31 11.54 -1.81
CA LEU A 313 4.48 10.32 -1.73
C LEU A 313 3.37 10.27 -2.78
N TRP A 314 2.89 11.42 -3.25
CA TRP A 314 1.94 11.49 -4.37
C TRP A 314 2.51 10.87 -5.66
N PHE A 315 3.84 10.94 -5.85
CA PHE A 315 4.52 10.29 -6.97
C PHE A 315 4.87 8.84 -6.62
N ALA A 316 5.44 8.59 -5.44
CA ALA A 316 5.83 7.25 -5.02
C ALA A 316 4.62 6.29 -4.97
N GLU A 317 3.53 6.71 -4.33
CA GLU A 317 2.33 5.89 -4.10
C GLU A 317 1.22 6.15 -5.13
N GLY A 318 0.98 7.43 -5.41
CA GLY A 318 -0.12 7.81 -6.29
C GLY A 318 0.08 7.38 -7.73
N PHE A 319 1.31 7.44 -8.26
CA PHE A 319 1.61 6.93 -9.59
C PHE A 319 1.55 5.40 -9.61
N THR A 320 2.01 4.73 -8.56
CA THR A 320 1.85 3.29 -8.39
C THR A 320 0.37 2.88 -8.38
N ASN A 321 -0.49 3.66 -7.69
CA ASN A 321 -1.94 3.47 -7.73
C ASN A 321 -2.58 3.69 -9.12
N TYR A 322 -1.95 4.49 -9.97
CA TYR A 322 -2.34 4.63 -11.37
C TYR A 322 -1.89 3.43 -12.21
N TYR A 323 -0.63 3.01 -12.07
CA TYR A 323 -0.05 1.95 -12.89
C TYR A 323 -0.58 0.56 -12.55
N GLY A 324 -0.91 0.25 -11.31
CA GLY A 324 -1.49 -1.04 -10.94
C GLY A 324 -2.73 -1.39 -11.76
N PRO A 325 -3.83 -0.60 -11.72
CA PRO A 325 -4.99 -0.83 -12.59
C PRO A 325 -4.67 -0.74 -14.08
N LEU A 326 -3.73 0.09 -14.51
CA LEU A 326 -3.32 0.19 -15.91
C LEU A 326 -2.63 -1.10 -16.37
N ALA A 327 -1.75 -1.68 -15.57
CA ALA A 327 -1.10 -2.97 -15.83
C ALA A 327 -2.14 -4.10 -15.94
N LEU A 328 -3.11 -4.14 -15.00
CA LEU A 328 -4.20 -5.11 -15.07
C LEU A 328 -5.04 -4.96 -16.34
N LYS A 329 -5.32 -3.74 -16.77
CA LYS A 329 -6.06 -3.50 -18.02
C LYS A 329 -5.26 -3.92 -19.24
N ARG A 330 -3.98 -3.57 -19.30
CA ARG A 330 -3.04 -3.95 -20.38
C ARG A 330 -2.84 -5.47 -20.45
N ALA A 331 -2.79 -6.16 -19.31
CA ALA A 331 -2.67 -7.61 -19.21
C ALA A 331 -3.97 -8.38 -19.55
N GLY A 332 -5.10 -7.71 -19.80
CA GLY A 332 -6.40 -8.35 -20.02
C GLY A 332 -7.00 -8.98 -18.76
N LEU A 333 -6.59 -8.50 -17.56
CA LEU A 333 -7.08 -8.99 -16.28
C LEU A 333 -8.29 -8.22 -15.75
N GLN A 334 -8.60 -7.07 -16.34
CA GLN A 334 -9.82 -6.32 -16.05
C GLN A 334 -10.41 -5.66 -17.30
N SER A 335 -11.72 -5.51 -17.29
CA SER A 335 -12.45 -4.84 -18.37
C SER A 335 -12.22 -3.32 -18.36
N ILE A 336 -12.55 -2.65 -19.46
CA ILE A 336 -12.46 -1.20 -19.55
C ILE A 336 -13.40 -0.50 -18.56
N GLU A 337 -14.56 -1.08 -18.30
CA GLU A 337 -15.55 -0.55 -17.35
C GLU A 337 -15.02 -0.56 -15.92
N ARG A 338 -14.32 -1.64 -15.52
CA ARG A 338 -13.71 -1.74 -14.20
C ARG A 338 -12.54 -0.76 -14.08
N PHE A 339 -11.74 -0.63 -15.12
CA PHE A 339 -10.63 0.33 -15.17
C PHE A 339 -11.14 1.78 -15.06
N THR A 340 -12.11 2.18 -15.89
CA THR A 340 -12.66 3.54 -15.87
C THR A 340 -13.36 3.84 -14.54
N ARG A 341 -14.04 2.87 -13.93
CA ARG A 341 -14.65 3.03 -12.60
C ARG A 341 -13.60 3.31 -11.52
N SER A 342 -12.48 2.58 -11.54
CA SER A 342 -11.36 2.80 -10.60
C SER A 342 -10.78 4.21 -10.77
N MET A 343 -10.47 4.62 -12.00
CA MET A 343 -9.95 5.96 -12.28
C MET A 343 -10.96 7.06 -11.96
N GLY A 344 -12.24 6.81 -12.25
CA GLY A 344 -13.35 7.72 -11.94
C GLY A 344 -13.50 7.99 -10.45
N GLY A 345 -13.27 6.98 -9.62
CA GLY A 345 -13.25 7.13 -8.15
C GLY A 345 -12.19 8.12 -7.68
N ALA A 346 -10.97 8.02 -8.22
CA ALA A 346 -9.87 8.94 -7.87
C ALA A 346 -10.15 10.38 -8.37
N VAL A 347 -10.60 10.53 -9.62
CA VAL A 347 -10.98 11.84 -10.17
C VAL A 347 -12.11 12.47 -9.36
N SER A 348 -13.16 11.69 -9.06
CA SER A 348 -14.29 12.16 -8.25
C SER A 348 -13.85 12.64 -6.87
N ALA A 349 -13.01 11.88 -6.17
CA ALA A 349 -12.48 12.26 -4.86
C ALA A 349 -11.72 13.59 -4.92
N VAL A 350 -10.83 13.77 -5.90
CA VAL A 350 -10.06 15.01 -6.06
C VAL A 350 -10.96 16.20 -6.44
N MET A 351 -11.96 15.99 -7.30
CA MET A 351 -12.86 17.06 -7.75
C MET A 351 -13.79 17.55 -6.63
N THR A 352 -14.15 16.68 -5.67
CA THR A 352 -15.23 16.97 -4.70
C THR A 352 -14.72 17.14 -3.26
N ALA A 353 -13.54 16.62 -2.89
CA ALA A 353 -13.07 16.69 -1.52
C ALA A 353 -12.72 18.12 -1.08
N PRO A 354 -13.23 18.59 0.07
CA PRO A 354 -12.93 19.91 0.60
C PRO A 354 -11.44 20.16 0.87
N GLY A 355 -10.70 19.13 1.25
CA GLY A 355 -9.28 19.18 1.59
C GLY A 355 -8.41 19.78 0.48
N ARG A 356 -8.76 19.55 -0.80
CA ARG A 356 -8.03 20.13 -1.94
C ARG A 356 -7.99 21.65 -1.94
N GLN A 357 -8.99 22.32 -1.38
CA GLN A 357 -9.01 23.77 -1.25
C GLN A 357 -8.03 24.28 -0.17
N ILE A 358 -7.64 23.40 0.76
CA ILE A 358 -6.79 23.71 1.90
C ILE A 358 -5.33 23.40 1.57
N PHE A 359 -5.02 22.17 1.15
CA PHE A 359 -3.68 21.67 0.91
C PHE A 359 -3.49 21.21 -0.54
N ASN A 360 -2.29 21.39 -1.08
CA ASN A 360 -1.86 20.77 -2.35
C ASN A 360 -1.40 19.33 -2.12
N VAL A 361 -1.02 18.63 -3.19
CA VAL A 361 -0.65 17.20 -3.10
C VAL A 361 0.67 16.96 -2.37
N VAL A 362 1.61 17.92 -2.40
CA VAL A 362 2.87 17.85 -1.64
C VAL A 362 2.59 17.96 -0.15
N ASP A 363 1.71 18.88 0.26
CA ASP A 363 1.29 19.01 1.65
C ASP A 363 0.54 17.75 2.12
N MET A 364 -0.35 17.18 1.27
CA MET A 364 -1.03 15.92 1.57
C MET A 364 -0.03 14.77 1.77
N SER A 365 1.04 14.72 0.97
CA SER A 365 2.11 13.73 1.14
C SER A 365 2.81 13.89 2.50
N ARG A 366 3.15 15.10 2.89
CA ARG A 366 3.77 15.38 4.20
C ARG A 366 2.87 15.03 5.38
N HIS A 367 1.55 15.12 5.20
CA HIS A 367 0.58 14.78 6.25
C HIS A 367 0.42 13.27 6.46
N ALA A 368 1.04 12.42 5.63
CA ALA A 368 1.04 10.96 5.80
C ALA A 368 1.43 10.55 7.23
N VAL A 369 2.42 11.20 7.83
CA VAL A 369 2.88 10.93 9.21
C VAL A 369 1.78 11.04 10.27
N PHE A 370 0.69 11.73 9.99
CA PHE A 370 -0.45 11.89 10.90
C PHE A 370 -1.63 10.98 10.57
N PHE A 371 -1.76 10.53 9.30
CA PHE A 371 -2.97 9.87 8.80
C PHE A 371 -2.74 8.48 8.24
N ASP A 372 -1.49 8.07 8.03
CA ASP A 372 -1.14 6.78 7.44
C ASP A 372 -0.93 5.70 8.51
N GLY A 373 -2.05 5.17 9.04
CA GLY A 373 -2.04 4.02 9.94
C GLY A 373 -1.54 4.31 11.36
N GLY A 374 -1.19 5.56 11.68
CA GLY A 374 -0.83 5.97 13.05
C GLY A 374 -2.04 5.93 13.98
N ALA A 375 -1.83 5.55 15.24
CA ALA A 375 -2.87 5.56 16.25
C ALA A 375 -3.27 6.99 16.60
N SER A 376 -4.55 7.35 16.39
CA SER A 376 -5.13 8.60 16.87
C SER A 376 -5.99 8.32 18.08
N ASN A 377 -5.71 8.99 19.20
CA ASN A 377 -6.48 8.89 20.43
C ASN A 377 -7.65 9.87 20.46
N ASP A 378 -7.69 10.81 19.53
CA ASP A 378 -8.69 11.87 19.45
C ASP A 378 -9.35 11.91 18.05
N PRO A 379 -10.57 12.49 17.96
CA PRO A 379 -11.20 12.71 16.68
C PRO A 379 -10.46 13.78 15.87
N THR A 380 -10.12 13.45 14.62
CA THR A 380 -9.52 14.39 13.67
C THR A 380 -10.56 14.92 12.68
N ASN A 381 -10.24 16.03 12.01
CA ASN A 381 -11.07 16.58 10.92
C ASN A 381 -10.61 16.06 9.53
N THR A 382 -10.07 14.86 9.48
CA THR A 382 -9.44 14.26 8.28
C THR A 382 -10.34 14.32 7.05
N ALA A 383 -11.64 14.00 7.19
CA ALA A 383 -12.58 14.00 6.06
C ALA A 383 -12.69 15.38 5.36
N ASN A 384 -12.41 16.46 6.08
CA ASN A 384 -12.54 17.83 5.56
C ASN A 384 -11.22 18.47 5.12
N ILE A 385 -10.08 17.91 5.56
CA ILE A 385 -8.77 18.57 5.34
C ILE A 385 -7.80 17.71 4.53
N PHE A 386 -8.00 16.39 4.46
CA PHE A 386 -7.05 15.48 3.88
C PHE A 386 -7.65 14.71 2.70
N ILE A 387 -6.86 14.58 1.62
CA ILE A 387 -7.08 13.62 0.55
C ILE A 387 -5.87 12.71 0.56
N SER A 388 -6.07 11.40 0.58
CA SER A 388 -4.95 10.47 0.49
C SER A 388 -4.09 10.79 -0.74
N TYR A 389 -2.80 10.91 -0.53
CA TYR A 389 -1.81 11.14 -1.59
C TYR A 389 -1.78 9.99 -2.61
N TYR A 390 -2.21 8.79 -2.23
CA TYR A 390 -2.50 7.68 -3.14
C TYR A 390 -3.54 8.08 -4.18
N THR A 391 -4.70 8.52 -3.73
CA THR A 391 -5.83 8.91 -4.59
C THR A 391 -5.54 10.21 -5.35
N TYR A 392 -4.93 11.19 -4.69
CA TYR A 392 -4.63 12.46 -5.33
C TYR A 392 -3.54 12.31 -6.40
N GLY A 393 -2.47 11.57 -6.09
CA GLY A 393 -1.41 11.28 -7.05
C GLY A 393 -1.89 10.40 -8.20
N GLN A 394 -2.79 9.43 -7.96
CA GLN A 394 -3.43 8.62 -9.02
C GLN A 394 -4.16 9.50 -10.03
N ALA A 395 -4.94 10.47 -9.57
CA ALA A 395 -5.65 11.38 -10.45
C ALA A 395 -4.68 12.29 -11.23
N ILE A 396 -3.62 12.80 -10.59
CA ILE A 396 -2.57 13.60 -11.26
C ILE A 396 -1.86 12.74 -12.32
N ALA A 397 -1.51 11.50 -12.01
CA ALA A 397 -0.85 10.59 -12.95
C ALA A 397 -1.72 10.34 -14.19
N LEU A 398 -3.02 10.04 -14.00
CA LEU A 398 -3.98 9.89 -15.09
C LEU A 398 -4.04 11.15 -15.98
N GLY A 399 -4.22 12.30 -15.36
CA GLY A 399 -4.33 13.55 -16.12
C GLY A 399 -3.03 13.91 -16.86
N THR A 400 -1.88 13.69 -16.21
CA THR A 400 -0.56 13.95 -16.80
C THR A 400 -0.27 13.01 -17.96
N ASP A 401 -0.57 11.69 -17.85
CA ASP A 401 -0.39 10.74 -18.96
C ASP A 401 -1.23 11.14 -20.18
N LEU A 402 -2.52 11.44 -19.97
CA LEU A 402 -3.40 11.87 -21.05
C LEU A 402 -2.96 13.21 -21.66
N ALA A 403 -2.46 14.16 -20.85
CA ALA A 403 -1.96 15.44 -21.33
C ALA A 403 -0.68 15.31 -22.15
N ILE A 404 0.27 14.45 -21.71
CA ILE A 404 1.48 14.14 -22.48
C ILE A 404 1.11 13.53 -23.83
N ARG A 405 0.27 12.49 -23.84
CA ARG A 405 -0.20 11.82 -25.08
C ARG A 405 -0.90 12.78 -26.04
N ALA A 406 -1.64 13.77 -25.50
CA ALA A 406 -2.38 14.74 -26.29
C ALA A 406 -1.48 15.81 -26.93
N GLN A 407 -0.37 16.18 -26.29
CA GLN A 407 0.45 17.32 -26.69
C GLN A 407 1.80 16.90 -27.32
N PHE A 408 2.31 15.71 -26.98
CA PHE A 408 3.62 15.21 -27.43
C PHE A 408 3.45 13.86 -28.13
N PRO A 409 3.28 13.85 -29.49
CA PRO A 409 3.07 12.61 -30.23
C PRO A 409 4.13 11.54 -29.95
N GLY A 410 3.70 10.33 -29.63
CA GLY A 410 4.57 9.19 -29.32
C GLY A 410 5.18 9.21 -27.92
N LYS A 411 4.83 10.19 -27.08
CA LYS A 411 5.23 10.26 -25.67
C LYS A 411 4.09 9.87 -24.75
N SER A 412 4.45 9.43 -23.55
CA SER A 412 3.53 9.00 -22.49
C SER A 412 4.14 9.20 -21.10
N LEU A 413 3.37 8.91 -20.08
CA LEU A 413 3.89 8.86 -18.71
C LEU A 413 4.98 7.80 -18.53
N ASP A 414 4.91 6.69 -19.29
CA ASP A 414 5.94 5.62 -19.29
C ASP A 414 7.33 6.19 -19.65
N ASP A 415 7.40 7.21 -20.53
CA ASP A 415 8.67 7.87 -20.90
C ASP A 415 9.25 8.66 -19.72
N TRP A 416 8.38 9.34 -18.92
CA TRP A 416 8.81 10.04 -17.72
C TRP A 416 9.32 9.05 -16.66
N MET A 417 8.58 7.96 -16.42
CA MET A 417 9.01 6.92 -15.47
C MET A 417 10.38 6.33 -15.85
N ARG A 418 10.58 5.99 -17.13
CA ARG A 418 11.90 5.51 -17.63
C ARG A 418 13.01 6.54 -17.47
N ALA A 419 12.71 7.82 -17.70
CA ALA A 419 13.68 8.90 -17.50
C ALA A 419 14.03 9.05 -16.01
N MET A 420 13.06 8.96 -15.11
CA MET A 420 13.29 8.94 -13.67
C MET A 420 14.20 7.78 -13.25
N TRP A 421 13.94 6.56 -13.73
CA TRP A 421 14.79 5.41 -13.40
C TRP A 421 16.20 5.54 -13.95
N LYS A 422 16.36 6.10 -15.13
CA LYS A 422 17.68 6.36 -15.72
C LYS A 422 18.51 7.37 -14.90
N GLU A 423 17.88 8.44 -14.42
CA GLU A 423 18.55 9.49 -13.65
C GLU A 423 18.72 9.13 -12.17
N HIS A 424 17.81 8.32 -11.61
CA HIS A 424 17.76 7.90 -10.19
C HIS A 424 17.63 6.37 -10.09
N PRO A 425 18.68 5.61 -10.48
CA PRO A 425 18.60 4.16 -10.65
C PRO A 425 18.56 3.37 -9.34
N ASP A 426 18.98 4.00 -8.23
CA ASP A 426 19.06 3.36 -6.91
C ASP A 426 19.05 4.38 -5.75
N THR A 427 19.06 3.87 -4.52
CA THR A 427 19.03 4.68 -3.30
C THR A 427 20.28 5.53 -3.06
N GLN A 428 21.37 5.33 -3.79
CA GLN A 428 22.55 6.17 -3.70
C GLN A 428 22.39 7.50 -4.45
N LYS A 429 21.39 7.56 -5.35
CA LYS A 429 21.04 8.77 -6.08
C LYS A 429 19.55 9.10 -5.93
N PRO A 430 19.11 9.42 -4.71
CA PRO A 430 17.70 9.71 -4.45
C PRO A 430 17.27 11.01 -5.13
N TYR A 431 15.96 11.13 -5.44
CA TYR A 431 15.41 12.29 -6.15
C TYR A 431 14.71 13.29 -5.22
N THR A 432 14.56 14.52 -5.72
CA THR A 432 13.81 15.62 -5.12
C THR A 432 12.61 16.00 -5.99
N LEU A 433 11.72 16.88 -5.47
CA LEU A 433 10.63 17.47 -6.27
C LEU A 433 11.15 18.23 -7.51
N ASP A 434 12.30 18.89 -7.39
CA ASP A 434 12.92 19.59 -8.53
C ASP A 434 13.40 18.60 -9.60
N ASP A 435 13.94 17.46 -9.22
CA ASP A 435 14.36 16.40 -10.14
C ASP A 435 13.15 15.83 -10.90
N LEU A 436 12.00 15.65 -10.23
CA LEU A 436 10.75 15.25 -10.89
C LEU A 436 10.36 16.25 -11.98
N GLN A 437 10.38 17.55 -11.68
CA GLN A 437 10.03 18.58 -12.65
C GLN A 437 11.03 18.65 -13.82
N GLN A 438 12.33 18.60 -13.53
CA GLN A 438 13.38 18.63 -14.56
C GLN A 438 13.31 17.41 -15.48
N THR A 439 13.05 16.23 -14.91
CA THR A 439 12.95 14.99 -15.69
C THR A 439 11.68 14.99 -16.55
N LEU A 440 10.54 15.50 -16.04
CA LEU A 440 9.35 15.71 -16.87
C LEU A 440 9.63 16.68 -18.02
N ALA A 441 10.36 17.78 -17.76
CA ALA A 441 10.76 18.73 -18.78
C ALA A 441 11.66 18.11 -19.87
N SER A 442 12.49 17.13 -19.51
CA SER A 442 13.38 16.46 -20.46
C SER A 442 12.66 15.57 -21.47
N VAL A 443 11.50 15.02 -21.11
CA VAL A 443 10.69 14.17 -21.99
C VAL A 443 9.56 14.91 -22.70
N THR A 444 9.25 16.13 -22.24
CA THR A 444 8.17 17.01 -22.77
C THR A 444 8.74 18.38 -23.17
N SER A 445 8.41 19.43 -22.38
CA SER A 445 9.02 20.75 -22.47
C SER A 445 9.09 21.42 -21.09
N LYS A 446 9.93 22.44 -20.95
CA LYS A 446 10.04 23.21 -19.72
C LYS A 446 8.72 23.87 -19.33
N GLU A 447 8.02 24.42 -20.33
CA GLU A 447 6.73 25.12 -20.17
C GLU A 447 5.65 24.15 -19.67
N PHE A 448 5.57 22.97 -20.29
CA PHE A 448 4.62 21.93 -19.87
C PHE A 448 4.90 21.46 -18.44
N ALA A 449 6.15 21.12 -18.12
CA ALA A 449 6.53 20.69 -16.78
C ALA A 449 6.25 21.78 -15.73
N ALA A 450 6.58 23.05 -16.05
CA ALA A 450 6.26 24.17 -15.17
C ALA A 450 4.74 24.36 -14.98
N GLN A 451 3.94 24.19 -16.01
CA GLN A 451 2.47 24.26 -15.91
C GLN A 451 1.93 23.14 -15.00
N ILE A 452 2.35 21.88 -15.20
CA ILE A 452 1.92 20.77 -14.36
C ILE A 452 2.28 21.02 -12.89
N PHE A 453 3.54 21.42 -12.62
CA PHE A 453 3.99 21.61 -11.25
C PHE A 453 3.34 22.83 -10.58
N ASN A 454 3.29 23.98 -11.25
CA ASN A 454 2.74 25.19 -10.64
C ASN A 454 1.23 25.10 -10.40
N ASN A 455 0.47 24.51 -11.33
CA ASN A 455 -0.99 24.49 -11.21
C ASN A 455 -1.52 23.31 -10.40
N HIS A 456 -0.94 22.11 -10.58
CA HIS A 456 -1.53 20.87 -10.09
C HIS A 456 -0.75 20.19 -8.95
N ILE A 457 0.55 20.49 -8.80
CA ILE A 457 1.40 19.89 -7.77
C ILE A 457 1.63 20.87 -6.63
N TYR A 458 2.19 22.03 -6.89
CA TYR A 458 2.33 23.12 -5.92
C TYR A 458 1.05 23.97 -5.80
N GLY A 459 0.29 24.06 -6.88
CA GLY A 459 -1.06 24.61 -6.90
C GLY A 459 -2.11 23.61 -6.42
N LYS A 460 -3.38 24.00 -6.54
CA LYS A 460 -4.54 23.21 -6.11
C LYS A 460 -5.58 23.08 -7.24
N GLU A 461 -5.21 23.44 -8.47
CA GLU A 461 -6.12 23.37 -9.61
C GLU A 461 -6.28 21.90 -10.05
N PRO A 462 -7.51 21.38 -10.21
CA PRO A 462 -7.70 20.07 -10.83
C PRO A 462 -7.32 20.14 -12.31
N MET A 463 -6.88 19.02 -12.86
CA MET A 463 -6.66 18.92 -14.30
C MET A 463 -8.00 18.92 -15.03
N ASP A 464 -7.99 19.30 -16.31
CA ASP A 464 -9.19 19.28 -17.19
C ASP A 464 -9.49 17.84 -17.65
N TYR A 465 -9.94 17.03 -16.68
CA TYR A 465 -10.21 15.59 -16.91
C TYR A 465 -11.26 15.37 -18.00
N GLU A 466 -12.31 16.21 -18.08
CA GLU A 466 -13.37 16.06 -19.07
C GLU A 466 -12.80 16.14 -20.49
N LYS A 467 -12.01 17.16 -20.79
CA LYS A 467 -11.38 17.35 -22.08
C LYS A 467 -10.34 16.26 -22.40
N LEU A 468 -9.55 15.87 -21.41
CA LEU A 468 -8.49 14.86 -21.60
C LEU A 468 -9.09 13.47 -21.86
N LEU A 469 -10.08 13.06 -21.10
CA LEU A 469 -10.75 11.76 -21.21
C LEU A 469 -11.58 11.64 -22.50
N ALA A 470 -12.21 12.75 -22.95
CA ALA A 470 -12.94 12.79 -24.20
C ALA A 470 -12.06 12.40 -25.40
N ARG A 471 -10.75 12.67 -25.37
CA ARG A 471 -9.81 12.23 -26.43
C ARG A 471 -9.68 10.72 -26.53
N ALA A 472 -9.89 10.01 -25.39
CA ALA A 472 -9.91 8.55 -25.35
C ALA A 472 -11.34 7.97 -25.52
N GLY A 473 -12.34 8.80 -25.85
CA GLY A 473 -13.72 8.40 -25.92
C GLY A 473 -14.27 7.92 -24.57
N ILE A 474 -13.88 8.58 -23.48
CA ILE A 474 -14.36 8.34 -22.12
C ILE A 474 -15.12 9.56 -21.64
N LEU A 475 -16.37 9.35 -21.21
CA LEU A 475 -17.23 10.37 -20.63
C LEU A 475 -16.92 10.54 -19.15
N LEU A 476 -16.67 11.76 -18.72
CA LEU A 476 -16.73 12.16 -17.32
C LEU A 476 -18.00 13.00 -17.13
N ARG A 477 -18.84 12.58 -16.20
CA ARG A 477 -20.09 13.32 -15.88
C ARG A 477 -20.34 13.33 -14.39
N LYS A 478 -21.11 14.31 -13.91
CA LYS A 478 -21.64 14.26 -12.55
C LYS A 478 -22.56 13.06 -12.39
N GLN A 479 -22.53 12.44 -11.23
CA GLN A 479 -23.48 11.37 -10.90
C GLN A 479 -24.90 11.90 -10.99
N THR A 480 -25.77 11.18 -11.71
CA THR A 480 -27.16 11.52 -11.95
C THR A 480 -28.14 10.59 -11.25
N THR A 481 -27.68 9.88 -10.22
CA THR A 481 -28.55 9.00 -9.42
C THR A 481 -29.69 9.81 -8.78
N PRO A 482 -30.92 9.29 -8.74
CA PRO A 482 -32.04 9.98 -8.07
C PRO A 482 -31.85 10.06 -6.55
N THR A 483 -30.82 9.43 -6.00
CA THR A 483 -30.52 9.36 -4.58
C THR A 483 -30.14 10.75 -4.05
N VAL A 484 -30.71 11.14 -2.95
CA VAL A 484 -30.34 12.38 -2.26
C VAL A 484 -29.14 12.15 -1.34
N TRP A 485 -28.40 13.22 -1.10
CA TRP A 485 -27.22 13.22 -0.26
C TRP A 485 -27.34 14.24 0.87
N THR A 486 -27.05 13.81 2.08
CA THR A 486 -27.10 14.63 3.29
C THR A 486 -25.75 15.20 3.70
N GLY A 487 -24.66 14.56 3.29
CA GLY A 487 -23.30 14.93 3.65
C GLY A 487 -22.80 14.38 4.98
N ALA A 488 -23.57 13.50 5.63
CA ALA A 488 -23.09 12.78 6.80
C ALA A 488 -21.92 11.84 6.44
N GLN A 489 -20.86 11.90 7.24
CA GLN A 489 -19.75 10.94 7.20
C GLN A 489 -19.96 9.88 8.29
N GLY A 490 -20.96 9.05 8.07
CA GLY A 490 -21.42 8.03 8.99
C GLY A 490 -22.43 8.55 10.02
N LEU A 491 -23.43 7.73 10.27
CA LEU A 491 -24.43 7.88 11.32
C LEU A 491 -24.42 6.64 12.18
N THR A 492 -24.51 6.81 13.49
CA THR A 492 -24.65 5.71 14.44
C THR A 492 -26.06 5.69 14.96
N PHE A 493 -26.84 4.65 14.60
CA PHE A 493 -28.23 4.52 14.97
C PHE A 493 -28.42 3.85 16.33
N SER A 494 -29.42 4.32 17.07
CA SER A 494 -29.85 3.77 18.36
C SER A 494 -31.36 4.00 18.55
N ASP A 495 -31.93 3.46 19.64
CA ASP A 495 -33.34 3.72 20.00
C ASP A 495 -33.65 5.21 20.28
N ARG A 496 -32.61 6.02 20.48
CA ARG A 496 -32.74 7.47 20.73
C ARG A 496 -32.60 8.32 19.46
N GLY A 497 -32.30 7.72 18.28
CA GLY A 497 -32.09 8.41 17.03
C GLY A 497 -30.73 8.12 16.41
N ALA A 498 -30.26 9.00 15.52
CA ALA A 498 -29.02 8.88 14.76
C ALA A 498 -27.97 9.89 15.23
N ASP A 499 -26.89 9.41 15.84
CA ASP A 499 -25.73 10.24 16.22
C ASP A 499 -24.87 10.54 14.99
N ILE A 500 -24.52 11.82 14.77
CA ILE A 500 -23.67 12.25 13.67
C ILE A 500 -22.20 12.00 14.03
N ASN A 501 -21.49 11.22 13.21
CA ASN A 501 -20.07 10.94 13.42
C ASN A 501 -19.18 12.07 12.88
N ALA A 502 -19.49 12.64 11.71
CA ALA A 502 -18.89 13.84 11.14
C ALA A 502 -19.74 14.33 9.96
N THR A 503 -19.50 15.57 9.51
CA THR A 503 -20.11 16.13 8.30
C THR A 503 -19.04 16.64 7.32
N LEU A 504 -19.34 16.60 6.03
CA LEU A 504 -18.47 17.16 5.01
C LEU A 504 -18.70 18.67 4.87
N ARG A 505 -17.62 19.42 4.85
CA ARG A 505 -17.64 20.86 4.64
C ARG A 505 -18.35 21.21 3.33
N GLY A 506 -19.32 22.11 3.41
CA GLY A 506 -20.15 22.54 2.27
C GLY A 506 -21.30 21.57 1.93
N SER A 507 -21.50 20.51 2.70
CA SER A 507 -22.63 19.59 2.53
C SER A 507 -23.92 20.13 3.15
N PRO A 508 -25.08 19.55 2.81
CA PRO A 508 -26.36 19.90 3.42
C PRO A 508 -26.31 19.96 4.96
N MET A 509 -25.88 18.88 5.61
CA MET A 509 -25.80 18.85 7.08
C MET A 509 -24.81 19.87 7.65
N TYR A 510 -23.65 20.05 7.01
CA TYR A 510 -22.68 21.03 7.44
C TYR A 510 -23.26 22.47 7.34
N ASN A 511 -23.91 22.79 6.22
CA ASN A 511 -24.53 24.11 5.99
C ASN A 511 -25.71 24.37 6.93
N ALA A 512 -26.43 23.32 7.33
CA ALA A 512 -27.50 23.37 8.33
C ALA A 512 -26.98 23.49 9.79
N GLY A 513 -25.65 23.55 9.99
CA GLY A 513 -25.02 23.68 11.31
C GLY A 513 -25.10 22.42 12.16
N LEU A 514 -25.04 21.25 11.52
CA LEU A 514 -25.00 19.94 12.16
C LEU A 514 -23.60 19.35 12.09
N ASP A 515 -23.14 18.72 13.16
CA ASP A 515 -21.86 18.05 13.19
C ASP A 515 -21.78 16.99 14.31
N ARG A 516 -20.59 16.46 14.51
CA ARG A 516 -20.27 15.47 15.55
C ARG A 516 -20.77 15.87 16.94
N GLY A 517 -21.48 14.96 17.55
CA GLY A 517 -22.09 15.16 18.86
C GLY A 517 -23.53 15.66 18.84
N ASP A 518 -24.07 15.96 17.65
CA ASP A 518 -25.50 16.16 17.45
C ASP A 518 -26.18 14.80 17.20
N ARG A 519 -27.39 14.64 17.72
CA ARG A 519 -28.27 13.47 17.50
C ARG A 519 -29.54 13.92 16.80
N ILE A 520 -29.83 13.32 15.68
CA ILE A 520 -31.12 13.53 15.00
C ILE A 520 -32.13 12.55 15.60
N VAL A 521 -33.13 13.11 16.25
CA VAL A 521 -34.19 12.35 16.95
C VAL A 521 -35.34 12.03 16.01
N GLU A 522 -35.72 13.02 15.17
CA GLU A 522 -36.79 12.89 14.19
C GLU A 522 -36.38 13.50 12.83
N TRP A 523 -36.88 12.88 11.78
CA TRP A 523 -36.77 13.30 10.40
C TRP A 523 -38.21 13.46 9.85
N ASP A 524 -38.63 14.69 9.56
CA ASP A 524 -40.02 15.00 9.19
C ASP A 524 -41.07 14.37 10.12
N GLY A 525 -40.85 14.51 11.42
CA GLY A 525 -41.75 13.96 12.46
C GLY A 525 -41.70 12.43 12.62
N LYS A 526 -40.73 11.74 11.98
CA LYS A 526 -40.52 10.29 12.09
C LYS A 526 -39.24 9.98 12.84
N ALA A 527 -39.33 9.16 13.88
CA ALA A 527 -38.15 8.61 14.55
C ALA A 527 -37.51 7.56 13.61
N ILE A 528 -36.26 7.75 13.21
CA ILE A 528 -35.47 6.87 12.36
C ILE A 528 -34.39 6.20 13.22
N LYS A 529 -34.42 4.88 13.30
CA LYS A 529 -33.56 4.08 14.18
C LYS A 529 -32.56 3.19 13.46
N THR A 530 -32.67 3.10 12.13
CA THR A 530 -31.83 2.23 11.31
C THR A 530 -31.45 2.93 10.01
N GLN A 531 -30.33 2.50 9.42
CA GLN A 531 -29.90 2.97 8.09
C GLN A 531 -30.94 2.62 7.01
N ALA A 532 -31.61 1.48 7.11
CA ALA A 532 -32.62 1.06 6.14
C ALA A 532 -33.86 1.98 6.17
N GLU A 533 -34.30 2.39 7.37
CA GLU A 533 -35.39 3.36 7.52
C GLU A 533 -35.01 4.74 6.96
N LEU A 534 -33.78 5.19 7.20
CA LEU A 534 -33.28 6.43 6.63
C LEU A 534 -33.23 6.36 5.09
N ASN A 535 -32.69 5.28 4.53
CA ASN A 535 -32.65 5.09 3.09
C ASN A 535 -34.06 5.13 2.48
N THR A 536 -35.04 4.44 3.10
CA THR A 536 -36.44 4.47 2.66
C THR A 536 -37.03 5.90 2.69
N LEU A 537 -36.71 6.68 3.73
CA LEU A 537 -37.15 8.07 3.80
C LEU A 537 -36.49 8.90 2.66
N LEU A 538 -35.18 8.79 2.50
CA LEU A 538 -34.43 9.57 1.52
C LEU A 538 -34.80 9.19 0.07
N ASP A 539 -35.12 7.93 -0.22
CA ASP A 539 -35.57 7.46 -1.54
C ASP A 539 -36.90 8.09 -1.99
N ALA A 540 -37.70 8.62 -1.06
CA ALA A 540 -38.92 9.34 -1.34
C ALA A 540 -38.72 10.82 -1.71
N HIS A 541 -37.47 11.30 -1.66
CA HIS A 541 -37.12 12.71 -1.88
C HIS A 541 -36.21 12.90 -3.10
N LYS A 542 -36.10 14.13 -3.56
CA LYS A 542 -35.20 14.56 -4.63
C LYS A 542 -34.30 15.72 -4.18
N PRO A 543 -33.19 15.98 -4.88
CA PRO A 543 -32.36 17.16 -4.61
C PRO A 543 -33.17 18.45 -4.66
N GLY A 544 -32.97 19.30 -3.65
CA GLY A 544 -33.72 20.55 -3.44
C GLY A 544 -34.94 20.42 -2.53
N ASP A 545 -35.31 19.19 -2.12
CA ASP A 545 -36.34 19.00 -1.10
C ASP A 545 -35.80 19.38 0.29
N HIS A 546 -36.69 19.82 1.17
CA HIS A 546 -36.38 20.22 2.53
C HIS A 546 -36.94 19.23 3.54
N LEU A 547 -36.12 18.84 4.52
CA LEU A 547 -36.53 17.99 5.65
C LEU A 547 -36.43 18.78 6.95
N LYS A 548 -37.42 18.64 7.82
CA LYS A 548 -37.37 19.16 9.19
C LYS A 548 -36.79 18.12 10.15
N LEU A 549 -35.71 18.48 10.82
CA LEU A 549 -35.02 17.62 11.75
C LEU A 549 -35.21 18.10 13.18
N GLN A 550 -35.59 17.19 14.09
CA GLN A 550 -35.49 17.45 15.53
C GLN A 550 -34.13 16.94 16.02
N VAL A 551 -33.34 17.84 16.58
CA VAL A 551 -31.94 17.57 16.91
C VAL A 551 -31.67 17.85 18.39
N GLU A 552 -31.02 16.90 19.05
CA GLU A 552 -30.41 17.08 20.37
C GLU A 552 -28.93 17.40 20.16
N SER A 553 -28.49 18.58 20.59
CA SER A 553 -27.08 19.02 20.50
C SER A 553 -26.54 19.27 21.92
N ARG A 554 -25.23 19.52 22.01
CA ARG A 554 -24.60 19.94 23.29
C ARG A 554 -25.18 21.26 23.85
N ALA A 555 -25.76 22.10 22.98
CA ALA A 555 -26.40 23.36 23.37
C ALA A 555 -27.89 23.19 23.71
N GLY A 556 -28.44 21.99 23.58
CA GLY A 556 -29.85 21.70 23.79
C GLY A 556 -30.60 21.24 22.57
N LYS A 557 -31.92 21.17 22.62
CA LYS A 557 -32.77 20.75 21.51
C LYS A 557 -32.99 21.91 20.54
N LYS A 558 -32.96 21.59 19.26
CA LYS A 558 -33.22 22.55 18.17
C LYS A 558 -33.98 21.88 17.02
N GLU A 559 -34.79 22.64 16.31
CA GLU A 559 -35.30 22.26 14.99
C GLU A 559 -34.34 22.80 13.91
N VAL A 560 -34.06 21.99 12.93
CA VAL A 560 -33.14 22.32 11.83
C VAL A 560 -33.83 21.97 10.51
N GLU A 561 -33.81 22.88 9.57
CA GLU A 561 -34.22 22.62 8.19
C GLU A 561 -33.01 22.17 7.37
N LEU A 562 -33.11 21.00 6.70
CA LEU A 562 -32.08 20.40 5.88
C LEU A 562 -32.52 20.41 4.41
N GLU A 563 -31.86 21.21 3.59
CA GLU A 563 -32.02 21.15 2.14
C GLU A 563 -31.19 20.01 1.58
N LEU A 564 -31.84 19.02 0.95
CA LEU A 564 -31.18 17.86 0.38
C LEU A 564 -30.49 18.20 -0.92
N ALA A 565 -29.30 17.65 -1.16
CA ALA A 565 -28.56 17.81 -2.41
C ALA A 565 -28.47 16.50 -3.19
N GLY A 566 -28.09 16.56 -4.45
CA GLY A 566 -27.60 15.40 -5.19
C GLY A 566 -26.18 15.03 -4.74
N PRO A 567 -25.74 13.76 -4.92
CA PRO A 567 -24.38 13.36 -4.61
C PRO A 567 -23.38 14.19 -5.43
N PRO A 568 -22.30 14.69 -4.81
CA PRO A 568 -21.35 15.58 -5.49
C PRO A 568 -20.43 14.84 -6.47
N GLY A 569 -20.48 13.52 -6.52
CA GLY A 569 -19.54 12.66 -7.23
C GLY A 569 -19.55 12.80 -8.74
N TYR A 570 -18.48 12.28 -9.34
CA TYR A 570 -18.33 12.10 -10.78
C TYR A 570 -18.19 10.61 -11.11
N GLU A 571 -18.61 10.23 -12.30
CA GLU A 571 -18.43 8.88 -12.85
C GLU A 571 -17.76 8.94 -14.22
N MET A 572 -16.99 7.90 -14.52
CA MET A 572 -16.34 7.71 -15.81
C MET A 572 -16.90 6.50 -16.51
N GLU A 573 -17.26 6.68 -17.80
CA GLU A 573 -17.87 5.64 -18.61
C GLU A 573 -17.35 5.69 -20.05
N PRO A 574 -17.00 4.54 -20.69
CA PRO A 574 -16.70 4.52 -22.11
C PRO A 574 -17.85 5.05 -22.95
N TYR A 575 -17.55 5.80 -24.03
CA TYR A 575 -18.57 6.41 -24.91
C TYR A 575 -19.56 5.36 -25.46
N GLU A 576 -19.07 4.20 -25.87
CA GLU A 576 -19.91 3.12 -26.40
C GLU A 576 -20.93 2.61 -25.37
N MET A 577 -20.61 2.63 -24.09
CA MET A 577 -21.56 2.26 -23.03
C MET A 577 -22.55 3.38 -22.71
N ALA A 578 -22.12 4.63 -22.90
CA ALA A 578 -22.97 5.80 -22.79
C ALA A 578 -23.83 6.06 -24.06
N GLY A 579 -23.82 5.15 -25.03
CA GLY A 579 -24.53 5.31 -26.31
C GLY A 579 -23.97 6.40 -27.21
N ARG A 580 -22.69 6.75 -27.04
CA ARG A 580 -21.98 7.76 -27.84
C ARG A 580 -21.08 7.08 -28.88
N GLU A 581 -20.84 7.77 -29.99
CA GLU A 581 -19.93 7.29 -31.03
C GLU A 581 -18.47 7.36 -30.55
N LEU A 582 -17.71 6.27 -30.76
CA LEU A 582 -16.28 6.21 -30.60
C LEU A 582 -15.63 6.40 -31.97
N THR A 583 -15.07 7.60 -32.23
CA THR A 583 -14.41 7.85 -33.51
C THR A 583 -13.10 7.06 -33.68
N PRO A 584 -12.62 6.85 -34.90
CA PRO A 584 -11.33 6.18 -35.13
C PRO A 584 -10.15 6.83 -34.41
N GLU A 585 -10.13 8.18 -34.31
CA GLU A 585 -9.08 8.93 -33.60
C GLU A 585 -9.12 8.68 -32.10
N MET A 586 -10.33 8.69 -31.50
CA MET A 586 -10.51 8.37 -30.08
C MET A 586 -10.09 6.93 -29.77
N LYS A 587 -10.47 5.99 -30.67
CA LYS A 587 -10.07 4.60 -30.55
C LYS A 587 -8.56 4.44 -30.62
N ALA A 588 -7.91 5.08 -31.60
CA ALA A 588 -6.44 5.03 -31.74
C ALA A 588 -5.72 5.61 -30.51
N PHE A 589 -6.23 6.72 -29.96
CA PHE A 589 -5.70 7.33 -28.74
C PHE A 589 -5.86 6.38 -27.52
N ARG A 590 -7.04 5.77 -27.36
CA ARG A 590 -7.33 4.80 -26.31
C ARG A 590 -6.47 3.54 -26.43
N ASP A 591 -6.32 3.01 -27.66
CA ASP A 591 -5.50 1.82 -27.91
C ASP A 591 -4.02 2.11 -27.61
N ALA A 592 -3.50 3.27 -27.97
CA ALA A 592 -2.13 3.68 -27.63
C ALA A 592 -1.91 3.77 -26.11
N TRP A 593 -2.94 4.05 -25.33
CA TRP A 593 -2.90 4.12 -23.88
C TRP A 593 -3.06 2.75 -23.22
N LEU A 594 -4.07 1.98 -23.60
CA LEU A 594 -4.57 0.79 -22.88
C LEU A 594 -4.13 -0.55 -23.46
N SER A 595 -3.48 -0.59 -24.64
CA SER A 595 -2.95 -1.84 -25.19
C SER A 595 -1.72 -2.31 -24.44
N SER A 596 -1.50 -3.63 -24.44
CA SER A 596 -0.34 -4.28 -23.83
C SER A 596 0.98 -3.64 -24.26
N LYS A 597 1.91 -3.53 -23.30
CA LYS A 597 3.30 -3.05 -23.48
C LYS A 597 4.32 -4.12 -23.12
N ALA A 598 3.88 -5.33 -22.80
CA ALA A 598 4.74 -6.43 -22.38
C ALA A 598 5.83 -6.70 -23.41
N ILE A 599 7.10 -6.69 -22.98
CA ILE A 599 8.27 -7.06 -23.78
C ILE A 599 8.35 -8.57 -23.90
N HIS A 600 8.06 -9.27 -22.80
CA HIS A 600 8.01 -10.72 -22.72
C HIS A 600 6.59 -11.17 -22.33
N PRO A 601 5.64 -11.21 -23.29
CA PRO A 601 4.24 -11.49 -22.96
C PRO A 601 4.07 -12.85 -22.28
N ALA A 602 3.34 -12.87 -21.18
CA ALA A 602 2.90 -14.10 -20.54
C ALA A 602 1.70 -14.73 -21.31
N ALA A 603 1.44 -16.01 -21.06
CA ALA A 603 0.24 -16.65 -21.59
C ALA A 603 -1.00 -15.92 -21.04
N ALA A 604 -1.97 -15.63 -21.91
CA ALA A 604 -3.19 -14.93 -21.55
C ALA A 604 -3.97 -15.73 -20.48
N PRO A 605 -4.20 -15.17 -19.29
CA PRO A 605 -4.96 -15.85 -18.23
C PRO A 605 -6.43 -16.03 -18.63
N THR A 606 -7.05 -17.10 -18.12
CA THR A 606 -8.44 -17.44 -18.43
C THR A 606 -9.21 -17.81 -17.16
N LYS A 607 -10.54 -17.69 -17.23
CA LYS A 607 -11.50 -18.26 -16.29
C LYS A 607 -12.29 -19.39 -16.96
N TYR A 608 -12.91 -20.23 -16.15
CA TYR A 608 -13.62 -21.42 -16.61
C TYR A 608 -15.14 -21.29 -16.49
N CYS A 609 -15.87 -21.68 -17.54
CA CYS A 609 -17.33 -21.80 -17.51
C CYS A 609 -17.72 -23.24 -17.18
N SER A 610 -18.43 -23.45 -16.07
CA SER A 610 -18.85 -24.77 -15.61
C SER A 610 -19.94 -25.40 -16.50
N VAL A 611 -20.70 -24.60 -17.29
CA VAL A 611 -21.78 -25.06 -18.17
C VAL A 611 -21.24 -25.39 -19.56
N CYS A 612 -20.69 -24.43 -20.29
CA CYS A 612 -20.20 -24.66 -21.64
C CYS A 612 -18.79 -25.29 -21.71
N LYS A 613 -18.11 -25.51 -20.56
CA LYS A 613 -16.78 -26.13 -20.42
C LYS A 613 -15.65 -25.39 -21.14
N ARG A 614 -15.81 -24.11 -21.41
CA ARG A 614 -14.82 -23.28 -22.11
C ARG A 614 -13.95 -22.48 -21.13
N SER A 615 -12.68 -22.29 -21.50
CA SER A 615 -11.83 -21.26 -20.93
C SER A 615 -12.09 -19.96 -21.68
N LEU A 616 -12.29 -18.87 -20.93
CA LEU A 616 -12.67 -17.54 -21.43
C LEU A 616 -11.68 -16.51 -20.91
N PRO A 617 -11.49 -15.37 -21.60
CA PRO A 617 -10.62 -14.29 -21.11
C PRO A 617 -10.90 -13.92 -19.66
N PHE A 618 -9.84 -13.67 -18.90
CA PHE A 618 -9.93 -13.46 -17.44
C PHE A 618 -10.76 -12.22 -17.08
N GLU A 619 -10.81 -11.21 -17.92
CA GLU A 619 -11.61 -10.00 -17.71
C GLU A 619 -13.12 -10.23 -17.63
N TYR A 620 -13.64 -11.37 -18.14
CA TYR A 620 -15.06 -11.67 -18.07
C TYR A 620 -15.47 -12.15 -16.68
N THR A 621 -16.63 -11.70 -16.23
CA THR A 621 -17.28 -12.18 -14.99
C THR A 621 -18.30 -13.27 -15.28
N ASN A 622 -18.97 -13.19 -16.45
CA ASN A 622 -19.97 -14.15 -16.89
C ASN A 622 -19.62 -14.68 -18.27
N CYS A 623 -20.06 -15.91 -18.54
CA CYS A 623 -19.93 -16.54 -19.83
C CYS A 623 -20.79 -15.81 -20.89
N PRO A 624 -20.21 -15.35 -22.00
CA PRO A 624 -20.97 -14.65 -23.04
C PRO A 624 -21.91 -15.55 -23.83
N TYR A 625 -21.81 -16.89 -23.67
CA TYR A 625 -22.64 -17.86 -24.40
C TYR A 625 -23.88 -18.33 -23.64
N ASP A 626 -23.79 -18.35 -22.29
CA ASP A 626 -24.87 -18.91 -21.44
C ASP A 626 -25.17 -18.08 -20.19
N GLY A 627 -24.45 -16.97 -19.96
CA GLY A 627 -24.68 -16.08 -18.84
C GLY A 627 -24.16 -16.59 -17.49
N THR A 628 -23.60 -17.80 -17.41
CA THR A 628 -23.11 -18.40 -16.16
C THR A 628 -21.92 -17.59 -15.62
N GLY A 629 -21.88 -17.37 -14.29
CA GLY A 629 -20.70 -16.83 -13.62
C GLY A 629 -19.49 -17.71 -13.85
N LEU A 630 -18.32 -17.09 -14.07
CA LEU A 630 -17.08 -17.81 -14.35
C LEU A 630 -16.33 -18.13 -13.06
N SER A 631 -15.73 -19.32 -13.01
CA SER A 631 -14.88 -19.80 -11.94
C SER A 631 -13.41 -19.47 -12.20
N PHE A 632 -12.61 -19.34 -11.13
CA PHE A 632 -11.17 -19.09 -11.25
C PHE A 632 -10.47 -20.26 -11.95
N VAL A 633 -10.71 -21.48 -11.48
CA VAL A 633 -10.28 -22.72 -12.14
C VAL A 633 -11.45 -23.70 -12.31
N ALA A 634 -11.25 -24.77 -13.08
CA ALA A 634 -12.25 -25.80 -13.26
C ALA A 634 -12.51 -26.54 -11.94
N GLY A 635 -13.77 -26.60 -11.53
CA GLY A 635 -14.20 -27.23 -10.27
C GLY A 635 -14.55 -26.23 -9.17
N ASP A 636 -14.10 -25.00 -9.26
CA ASP A 636 -14.46 -23.95 -8.31
C ASP A 636 -15.88 -23.43 -8.50
N PRO A 637 -16.50 -22.86 -7.47
CA PRO A 637 -17.70 -22.06 -7.63
C PRO A 637 -17.42 -20.81 -8.49
N PRO A 638 -18.45 -20.17 -9.07
CA PRO A 638 -18.29 -18.87 -9.71
C PRO A 638 -17.70 -17.84 -8.73
N GLU A 639 -16.76 -17.02 -9.23
CA GLU A 639 -16.17 -15.96 -8.42
C GLU A 639 -17.26 -14.98 -7.94
N GLN A 640 -17.31 -14.73 -6.64
CA GLN A 640 -18.31 -13.84 -6.07
C GLN A 640 -18.00 -12.39 -6.44
N ALA A 641 -19.01 -11.68 -6.96
CA ALA A 641 -18.91 -10.23 -7.10
C ALA A 641 -18.54 -9.62 -5.74
N ALA A 642 -17.57 -8.71 -5.71
CA ALA A 642 -17.30 -7.96 -4.49
C ALA A 642 -18.61 -7.34 -4.01
N PRO A 643 -18.97 -7.47 -2.73
CA PRO A 643 -20.05 -6.66 -2.18
C PRO A 643 -19.71 -5.21 -2.52
N GLY A 644 -20.63 -4.53 -3.22
CA GLY A 644 -20.41 -3.15 -3.66
C GLY A 644 -19.96 -2.34 -2.45
N ARG A 645 -18.69 -2.00 -2.39
CA ARG A 645 -18.22 -0.97 -1.44
C ARG A 645 -18.88 0.30 -1.96
N GLY A 646 -19.90 0.77 -1.22
CA GLY A 646 -20.28 2.16 -1.33
C GLY A 646 -18.99 2.97 -1.23
N ALA A 647 -18.84 4.00 -2.04
CA ALA A 647 -17.64 4.78 -2.28
C ALA A 647 -16.87 5.09 -0.97
N GLU A 648 -16.19 4.11 -0.44
CA GLU A 648 -15.11 4.30 0.51
C GLU A 648 -13.90 4.62 -0.37
N GLY A 649 -13.56 5.91 -0.38
CA GLY A 649 -12.36 6.40 -1.02
C GLY A 649 -11.19 5.52 -0.62
N GLY A 650 -10.46 5.04 -1.63
CA GLY A 650 -9.27 4.22 -1.44
C GLY A 650 -8.20 4.99 -0.68
N GLY A 651 -8.29 4.94 0.63
CA GLY A 651 -7.26 5.27 1.58
C GLY A 651 -7.16 4.05 2.47
N ARG A 652 -6.07 3.34 2.40
CA ARG A 652 -5.68 2.35 3.40
C ARG A 652 -5.35 3.07 4.71
N GLY A 653 -6.33 3.78 5.29
CA GLY A 653 -6.30 4.26 6.65
C GLY A 653 -6.83 3.13 7.54
N GLY A 654 -5.99 2.66 8.46
CA GLY A 654 -6.28 1.56 9.35
C GLY A 654 -7.68 1.64 9.96
N ARG A 655 -8.46 0.59 9.83
CA ARG A 655 -9.62 0.36 10.71
C ARG A 655 -9.06 0.13 12.11
N GLY A 656 -9.05 1.19 12.91
CA GLY A 656 -8.86 1.09 14.34
C GLY A 656 -9.80 0.04 14.89
N GLY A 657 -9.24 -0.95 15.58
CA GLY A 657 -9.99 -1.99 16.24
C GLY A 657 -11.08 -1.40 17.13
N ARG A 658 -12.32 -1.83 16.93
CA ARG A 658 -13.38 -1.61 17.89
C ARG A 658 -13.02 -2.41 19.13
N GLY A 659 -12.38 -1.76 20.10
CA GLY A 659 -12.35 -2.25 21.47
C GLY A 659 -13.79 -2.39 21.98
N ARG A 660 -14.27 -3.63 22.15
CA ARG A 660 -15.42 -3.90 22.98
C ARG A 660 -14.98 -3.61 24.43
N GLY A 661 -15.38 -2.47 24.94
CA GLY A 661 -15.44 -2.27 26.37
C GLY A 661 -16.52 -3.20 26.95
N GLY A 662 -16.10 -4.10 27.81
CA GLY A 662 -16.94 -4.89 28.70
C GLY A 662 -16.32 -4.83 30.08
N GLN A 663 -16.96 -4.12 30.99
CA GLN A 663 -16.91 -4.05 32.48
C GLN A 663 -15.56 -4.19 33.16
#